data_49e459c9d53cd636c36d68285a53dfbb
#
_entry.id   49e459c9d53cd636c36d68285a53dfbb
#
_cell.length_a   1.000
_cell.length_b   1.000
_cell.length_c   1.000
_cell.angle_alpha   90.00
_cell.angle_beta   90.00
_cell.angle_gamma   90.00
#
_symmetry.space_group_name_H-M   'P 1'
#
loop_
_entity.id
_entity.type
_entity.pdbx_description
1 polymer ?
#
loop_
_entity_poly.entity_id
_entity_poly.type
_entity_poly.pdbx_seq_one_letter_code
_entity_poly.pdbx_strand_id
1 'polypeptide(L)'
;MKLLVLDGNSILNRAFYGIKLLTTKSGEFTNGIVGFLNILEKVKDETEPDAVAIAFDMKAPTFRHKAYAGYKAQRKGMPPELAAQMPVLKELLGDLGYKIVTCEGWEADDILGTFAETCENTDNTCMIATGDRDSLQLVSPKTTVRLATTKFGQSAVTLCDEAYIKETYGVEPKQLIDIKAIQGDTSDNIPGVAGIGEKGAGELIRKFGSLQYIYDNLDELDIKPGMRTKLINSKDNAFLSYDLGTIRRNAPIDTELAHYIPGEGDPAAAAQIMTRLELFKLMERLHLTPGAAPTANSAQAEEAALLPVKNYKDGAAVLGQCEDEGAAYFVPVFENDELKQLVFNGKFDAGKPAIAVVDADDAFLKAFLGSKVTKKYTFALKKLHRTALHLRTSLENAVMDTELAAYLLNPSGSDYGVLRLAAEYGIAVPAYEDANVQAAAVLPAVCAALQKGIDENGQHELLKNIEIPLALVLGEMEESGFLVDREAIKTYGEVLSEQVDALQKEIYEDVGYEFNINSPVQLGEALFVKLGLPHGKKTKKGYSTNADVLEGLRGVHPAVDKVLRYRTLTKLRSTYCEGLLKAITADGRIHSSFNQTETRTGRISSTEPNLQNIPVRTPLGREFRRFFIAKEGNVLVDADYSQIELRVLAHVANDTQMQEDFRLGRDIHTMTAARVFDMPEDLVTPQMRSRAKAVNFGIVYGIGAFSLSKDIGVSRREAEDYIHDYLRNYKGVADYMERVVEEAKKNGYVETLFGRRRYLPELASSNFNMRAFGERVARNMPIQGTAADIIKIAMVHVRNRLKAEKLDAKLILQVHDELIVECPEAESDTVKKILEEEMANAVQLSVPMLAEAGSGKSWYQAKG
;
A
#
# COMPACT_ATOMS: atom_id res chain seq x y z
N MET A 1 -2.34 -25.37 -32.29
CA MET A 1 -1.88 -24.89 -30.99
C MET A 1 -2.02 -23.38 -30.92
N LYS A 2 -2.30 -22.87 -29.73
CA LYS A 2 -2.37 -21.43 -29.44
C LYS A 2 -1.09 -21.04 -28.72
N LEU A 3 -0.22 -20.30 -29.38
CA LEU A 3 1.04 -19.82 -28.82
C LEU A 3 0.86 -18.44 -28.18
N LEU A 4 1.28 -18.27 -26.94
CA LEU A 4 1.48 -16.97 -26.30
C LEU A 4 2.97 -16.61 -26.35
N VAL A 5 3.30 -15.46 -26.94
CA VAL A 5 4.66 -14.93 -26.94
C VAL A 5 4.68 -13.62 -26.15
N LEU A 6 5.53 -13.54 -25.13
CA LEU A 6 5.69 -12.34 -24.33
C LEU A 6 6.98 -11.59 -24.73
N ASP A 7 6.87 -10.29 -24.90
CA ASP A 7 8.01 -9.38 -24.95
C ASP A 7 8.50 -9.13 -23.51
N GLY A 8 9.50 -9.90 -23.10
CA GLY A 8 10.00 -9.90 -21.73
C GLY A 8 10.55 -8.55 -21.27
N ASN A 9 11.25 -7.84 -22.15
CA ASN A 9 11.83 -6.53 -21.83
C ASN A 9 10.73 -5.47 -21.67
N SER A 10 9.79 -5.42 -22.58
CA SER A 10 8.68 -4.46 -22.55
C SER A 10 7.78 -4.67 -21.33
N ILE A 11 7.42 -5.94 -21.04
CA ILE A 11 6.57 -6.28 -19.90
C ILE A 11 7.29 -6.01 -18.58
N LEU A 12 8.57 -6.35 -18.45
CA LEU A 12 9.34 -6.10 -17.24
C LEU A 12 9.51 -4.61 -16.95
N ASN A 13 9.84 -3.82 -17.95
CA ASN A 13 9.90 -2.36 -17.83
C ASN A 13 8.54 -1.78 -17.40
N ARG A 14 7.46 -2.24 -18.02
CA ARG A 14 6.11 -1.81 -17.66
C ARG A 14 5.74 -2.17 -16.24
N ALA A 15 6.05 -3.39 -15.80
CA ALA A 15 5.83 -3.87 -14.44
C ALA A 15 6.59 -3.01 -13.42
N PHE A 16 7.86 -2.73 -13.70
CA PHE A 16 8.71 -1.92 -12.84
C PHE A 16 8.18 -0.50 -12.62
N TYR A 17 7.76 0.18 -13.69
CA TYR A 17 7.22 1.54 -13.58
C TYR A 17 5.73 1.60 -13.20
N GLY A 18 5.00 0.50 -13.35
CA GLY A 18 3.59 0.39 -13.03
C GLY A 18 3.29 0.10 -11.56
N ILE A 19 4.24 -0.46 -10.84
CA ILE A 19 4.14 -0.81 -9.41
C ILE A 19 5.12 0.07 -8.64
N LYS A 20 4.68 0.55 -7.46
CA LYS A 20 5.59 1.25 -6.53
C LYS A 20 6.78 0.35 -6.21
N LEU A 21 7.96 0.94 -6.00
CA LEU A 21 9.12 0.17 -5.60
C LEU A 21 8.80 -0.70 -4.38
N LEU A 22 9.04 -1.98 -4.54
CA LEU A 22 8.94 -2.99 -3.50
C LEU A 22 10.33 -3.53 -3.25
N THR A 23 10.67 -3.72 -2.00
CA THR A 23 11.94 -4.31 -1.59
C THR A 23 11.72 -5.37 -0.53
N THR A 24 12.59 -6.36 -0.52
CA THR A 24 12.71 -7.29 0.61
C THR A 24 13.32 -6.57 1.83
N LYS A 25 13.32 -7.23 2.97
CA LYS A 25 14.05 -6.77 4.17
C LYS A 25 15.54 -6.57 3.93
N SER A 26 16.14 -7.42 3.08
CA SER A 26 17.55 -7.29 2.66
C SER A 26 17.81 -6.15 1.69
N GLY A 27 16.77 -5.46 1.21
CA GLY A 27 16.87 -4.35 0.27
C GLY A 27 16.88 -4.76 -1.21
N GLU A 28 16.61 -6.03 -1.54
CA GLU A 28 16.47 -6.46 -2.94
C GLU A 28 15.17 -5.92 -3.54
N PHE A 29 15.24 -5.34 -4.72
CA PHE A 29 14.07 -4.82 -5.43
C PHE A 29 13.27 -5.95 -6.07
N THR A 30 11.94 -5.94 -5.92
CA THR A 30 11.06 -7.03 -6.35
C THR A 30 9.87 -6.58 -7.20
N ASN A 31 9.57 -5.29 -7.28
CA ASN A 31 8.39 -4.74 -7.96
C ASN A 31 8.28 -5.12 -9.44
N GLY A 32 9.40 -5.19 -10.16
CA GLY A 32 9.44 -5.63 -11.56
C GLY A 32 9.06 -7.10 -11.71
N ILE A 33 9.62 -7.97 -10.86
CA ILE A 33 9.34 -9.42 -10.84
C ILE A 33 7.87 -9.67 -10.49
N VAL A 34 7.38 -9.05 -9.40
CA VAL A 34 5.97 -9.14 -8.97
C VAL A 34 5.01 -8.72 -10.08
N GLY A 35 5.30 -7.59 -10.71
CA GLY A 35 4.44 -7.09 -11.79
C GLY A 35 4.50 -7.97 -13.03
N PHE A 36 5.67 -8.48 -13.38
CA PHE A 36 5.82 -9.38 -14.51
C PHE A 36 5.01 -10.67 -14.33
N LEU A 37 5.19 -11.35 -13.20
CA LEU A 37 4.45 -12.59 -12.90
C LEU A 37 2.94 -12.35 -12.84
N ASN A 38 2.49 -11.26 -12.26
CA ASN A 38 1.07 -10.89 -12.25
C ASN A 38 0.51 -10.67 -13.67
N ILE A 39 1.30 -10.07 -14.56
CA ILE A 39 0.90 -9.87 -15.96
C ILE A 39 0.89 -11.22 -16.69
N LEU A 40 1.91 -12.05 -16.51
CA LEU A 40 2.03 -13.36 -17.13
C LEU A 40 0.82 -14.24 -16.79
N GLU A 41 0.54 -14.41 -15.49
CA GLU A 41 -0.60 -15.23 -15.04
C GLU A 41 -1.93 -14.68 -15.56
N LYS A 42 -2.14 -13.37 -15.47
CA LYS A 42 -3.35 -12.74 -16.00
C LYS A 42 -3.52 -12.98 -17.51
N VAL A 43 -2.44 -12.90 -18.28
CA VAL A 43 -2.50 -13.13 -19.75
C VAL A 43 -2.77 -14.60 -20.05
N LYS A 44 -2.18 -15.52 -19.29
CA LYS A 44 -2.47 -16.95 -19.39
C LYS A 44 -3.94 -17.25 -19.12
N ASP A 45 -4.50 -16.72 -18.03
CA ASP A 45 -5.91 -16.90 -17.68
C ASP A 45 -6.86 -16.34 -18.74
N GLU A 46 -6.50 -15.17 -19.34
CA GLU A 46 -7.31 -14.53 -20.41
C GLU A 46 -7.23 -15.25 -21.76
N THR A 47 -6.10 -15.91 -22.04
CA THR A 47 -5.82 -16.44 -23.38
C THR A 47 -5.82 -17.96 -23.47
N GLU A 48 -5.67 -18.68 -22.36
CA GLU A 48 -5.60 -20.15 -22.27
C GLU A 48 -4.69 -20.73 -23.37
N PRO A 49 -3.37 -20.42 -23.35
CA PRO A 49 -2.44 -20.84 -24.39
C PRO A 49 -1.99 -22.29 -24.17
N ASP A 50 -1.77 -23.03 -25.29
CA ASP A 50 -1.13 -24.35 -25.24
C ASP A 50 0.39 -24.26 -25.01
N ALA A 51 1.03 -23.20 -25.52
CA ALA A 51 2.47 -22.98 -25.46
C ALA A 51 2.78 -21.51 -25.11
N VAL A 52 3.88 -21.29 -24.36
CA VAL A 52 4.32 -19.97 -23.89
C VAL A 52 5.80 -19.78 -24.17
N ALA A 53 6.16 -18.75 -24.95
CA ALA A 53 7.53 -18.33 -25.19
C ALA A 53 7.76 -16.91 -24.63
N ILE A 54 8.89 -16.67 -23.99
CA ILE A 54 9.23 -15.36 -23.42
C ILE A 54 10.52 -14.84 -24.07
N ALA A 55 10.38 -13.82 -24.92
CA ALA A 55 11.50 -13.24 -25.68
C ALA A 55 12.22 -12.16 -24.86
N PHE A 56 13.55 -12.21 -24.82
CA PHE A 56 14.38 -11.16 -24.21
C PHE A 56 15.50 -10.70 -25.14
N ASP A 57 15.82 -9.42 -25.08
CA ASP A 57 17.00 -8.87 -25.75
C ASP A 57 18.29 -9.38 -25.10
N MET A 58 19.32 -9.48 -25.91
CA MET A 58 20.71 -9.70 -25.48
C MET A 58 21.45 -8.34 -25.44
N LYS A 59 22.53 -8.27 -24.64
CA LYS A 59 23.38 -7.07 -24.57
C LYS A 59 24.28 -6.87 -25.81
N ALA A 60 24.29 -7.83 -26.75
CA ALA A 60 25.10 -7.77 -27.97
C ALA A 60 24.51 -6.77 -28.98
N PRO A 61 25.37 -6.08 -29.79
CA PRO A 61 24.90 -5.23 -30.87
C PRO A 61 24.10 -6.05 -31.90
N THR A 62 22.95 -5.54 -32.32
CA THR A 62 22.11 -6.16 -33.34
C THR A 62 22.49 -5.73 -34.74
N PHE A 63 21.91 -6.34 -35.79
CA PHE A 63 22.13 -5.95 -37.16
C PHE A 63 21.72 -4.49 -37.40
N ARG A 64 20.72 -3.94 -36.67
CA ARG A 64 20.29 -2.55 -36.75
C ARG A 64 21.39 -1.59 -36.25
N HIS A 65 22.10 -1.92 -35.18
CA HIS A 65 23.25 -1.16 -34.68
C HIS A 65 24.39 -1.14 -35.68
N LYS A 66 24.58 -2.26 -36.46
CA LYS A 66 25.58 -2.34 -37.50
C LYS A 66 25.23 -1.53 -38.74
N ALA A 67 23.91 -1.45 -39.05
CA ALA A 67 23.39 -0.66 -40.19
C ALA A 67 23.40 0.85 -39.92
N TYR A 68 23.11 1.26 -38.67
CA TYR A 68 23.01 2.65 -38.28
C TYR A 68 23.57 2.90 -36.88
N ALA A 69 24.73 3.56 -36.80
CA ALA A 69 25.39 3.82 -35.53
C ALA A 69 24.58 4.72 -34.56
N GLY A 70 23.63 5.49 -35.09
CA GLY A 70 22.70 6.32 -34.30
C GLY A 70 21.54 5.55 -33.68
N TYR A 71 21.30 4.30 -34.04
CA TYR A 71 20.16 3.52 -33.57
C TYR A 71 20.19 3.33 -32.05
N LYS A 72 19.11 3.74 -31.37
CA LYS A 72 18.96 3.69 -29.89
C LYS A 72 20.05 4.41 -29.09
N ALA A 73 20.93 5.22 -29.73
CA ALA A 73 22.05 5.87 -29.06
C ALA A 73 21.67 6.86 -27.95
N GLN A 74 20.45 7.39 -27.98
CA GLN A 74 19.92 8.33 -26.98
C GLN A 74 19.18 7.65 -25.83
N ARG A 75 18.99 6.32 -25.87
CA ARG A 75 18.32 5.57 -24.78
C ARG A 75 19.17 5.63 -23.51
N LYS A 76 18.56 6.08 -22.41
CA LYS A 76 19.18 5.97 -21.08
C LYS A 76 19.29 4.50 -20.71
N GLY A 77 20.39 4.11 -20.09
CA GLY A 77 20.54 2.74 -19.58
C GLY A 77 19.44 2.33 -18.62
N MET A 78 19.29 1.02 -18.46
CA MET A 78 18.33 0.44 -17.49
C MET A 78 18.67 0.89 -16.07
N PRO A 79 17.68 1.33 -15.23
CA PRO A 79 17.94 1.67 -13.84
C PRO A 79 18.58 0.49 -13.10
N PRO A 80 19.51 0.74 -12.15
CA PRO A 80 20.19 -0.32 -11.39
C PRO A 80 19.18 -1.25 -10.68
N GLU A 81 18.10 -0.69 -10.16
CA GLU A 81 17.04 -1.41 -9.46
C GLU A 81 16.31 -2.41 -10.38
N LEU A 82 16.13 -2.09 -11.64
CA LEU A 82 15.54 -2.97 -12.65
C LEU A 82 16.57 -3.98 -13.17
N ALA A 83 17.81 -3.51 -13.40
CA ALA A 83 18.88 -4.34 -13.89
C ALA A 83 19.21 -5.51 -12.95
N ALA A 84 19.08 -5.31 -11.63
CA ALA A 84 19.27 -6.35 -10.63
C ALA A 84 18.15 -7.42 -10.66
N GLN A 85 16.92 -7.04 -11.01
CA GLN A 85 15.78 -7.95 -11.04
C GLN A 85 15.75 -8.86 -12.29
N MET A 86 16.34 -8.43 -13.40
CA MET A 86 16.24 -9.16 -14.67
C MET A 86 16.87 -10.57 -14.64
N PRO A 87 18.10 -10.79 -14.11
CA PRO A 87 18.67 -12.13 -14.01
C PRO A 87 17.82 -13.07 -13.14
N VAL A 88 17.38 -12.55 -12.01
CA VAL A 88 16.54 -13.31 -11.05
C VAL A 88 15.18 -13.66 -11.66
N LEU A 89 14.57 -12.75 -12.43
CA LEU A 89 13.33 -13.06 -13.15
C LEU A 89 13.54 -14.18 -14.18
N LYS A 90 14.64 -14.12 -14.93
CA LYS A 90 14.93 -15.16 -15.94
C LYS A 90 15.14 -16.53 -15.31
N GLU A 91 15.88 -16.59 -14.20
CA GLU A 91 16.08 -17.81 -13.42
C GLU A 91 14.73 -18.35 -12.95
N LEU A 92 13.94 -17.52 -12.28
CA LEU A 92 12.61 -17.89 -11.77
C LEU A 92 11.65 -18.37 -12.87
N LEU A 93 11.66 -17.74 -14.04
CA LEU A 93 10.82 -18.17 -15.17
C LEU A 93 11.24 -19.55 -15.69
N GLY A 94 12.53 -19.84 -15.71
CA GLY A 94 13.05 -21.19 -16.04
C GLY A 94 12.60 -22.23 -15.03
N ASP A 95 12.71 -21.93 -13.73
CA ASP A 95 12.29 -22.82 -12.64
C ASP A 95 10.76 -23.01 -12.60
N LEU A 96 9.99 -22.03 -13.08
CA LEU A 96 8.54 -22.15 -13.29
C LEU A 96 8.16 -22.92 -14.57
N GLY A 97 9.14 -23.48 -15.29
CA GLY A 97 8.92 -24.31 -16.49
C GLY A 97 8.71 -23.54 -17.79
N TYR A 98 8.95 -22.20 -17.81
CA TYR A 98 8.83 -21.41 -19.03
C TYR A 98 10.14 -21.35 -19.82
N LYS A 99 10.05 -21.43 -21.15
CA LYS A 99 11.20 -21.24 -22.02
C LYS A 99 11.45 -19.79 -22.34
N ILE A 100 12.68 -19.35 -22.06
CA ILE A 100 13.20 -18.03 -22.44
C ILE A 100 13.88 -18.14 -23.79
N VAL A 101 13.53 -17.23 -24.71
CA VAL A 101 14.09 -17.17 -26.05
C VAL A 101 14.92 -15.91 -26.21
N THR A 102 16.18 -16.09 -26.59
CA THR A 102 17.12 -15.02 -26.92
C THR A 102 17.86 -15.38 -28.21
N CYS A 103 18.27 -14.41 -29.00
CA CYS A 103 19.04 -14.65 -30.23
C CYS A 103 20.13 -13.57 -30.39
N GLU A 104 21.38 -13.95 -30.44
CA GLU A 104 22.50 -13.02 -30.58
C GLU A 104 22.45 -12.30 -31.92
N GLY A 105 22.57 -10.96 -31.88
CA GLY A 105 22.50 -10.11 -33.07
C GLY A 105 21.08 -9.74 -33.55
N TRP A 106 20.06 -10.25 -32.86
CA TRP A 106 18.64 -9.98 -33.10
C TRP A 106 17.98 -9.32 -31.88
N GLU A 107 16.86 -8.68 -32.09
CA GLU A 107 16.07 -8.09 -31.00
C GLU A 107 14.90 -9.00 -30.62
N ALA A 108 14.34 -8.82 -29.43
CA ALA A 108 13.17 -9.56 -28.97
C ALA A 108 11.99 -9.44 -29.97
N ASP A 109 11.79 -8.26 -30.57
CA ASP A 109 10.78 -8.03 -31.59
C ASP A 109 10.92 -8.95 -32.81
N ASP A 110 12.15 -9.25 -33.24
CA ASP A 110 12.41 -10.16 -34.37
C ASP A 110 12.07 -11.62 -33.96
N ILE A 111 12.25 -11.96 -32.68
CA ILE A 111 11.81 -13.25 -32.14
C ILE A 111 10.28 -13.33 -32.18
N LEU A 112 9.57 -12.26 -31.76
CA LEU A 112 8.10 -12.18 -31.86
C LEU A 112 7.65 -12.33 -33.32
N GLY A 113 8.34 -11.65 -34.22
CA GLY A 113 8.06 -11.72 -35.67
C GLY A 113 8.25 -13.12 -36.25
N THR A 114 9.28 -13.85 -35.80
CA THR A 114 9.57 -15.23 -36.25
C THR A 114 8.51 -16.21 -35.77
N PHE A 115 8.03 -16.10 -34.53
CA PHE A 115 6.91 -16.89 -34.02
C PHE A 115 5.58 -16.58 -34.74
N ALA A 116 5.32 -15.30 -35.03
CA ALA A 116 4.15 -14.90 -35.83
C ALA A 116 4.19 -15.57 -37.20
N GLU A 117 5.34 -15.53 -37.92
CA GLU A 117 5.53 -16.19 -39.21
C GLU A 117 5.36 -17.69 -39.12
N THR A 118 5.89 -18.33 -38.09
CA THR A 118 5.73 -19.77 -37.83
C THR A 118 4.25 -20.14 -37.72
N CYS A 119 3.47 -19.37 -36.97
CA CYS A 119 2.02 -19.60 -36.82
C CYS A 119 1.25 -19.30 -38.13
N GLU A 120 1.65 -18.27 -38.88
CA GLU A 120 1.04 -17.97 -40.21
C GLU A 120 1.21 -19.12 -41.20
N ASN A 121 2.37 -19.80 -41.20
CA ASN A 121 2.72 -20.90 -42.12
C ASN A 121 2.21 -22.26 -41.64
N THR A 122 1.55 -22.35 -40.48
CA THR A 122 1.01 -23.56 -39.87
C THR A 122 -0.46 -23.36 -39.47
N ASP A 123 -1.14 -24.41 -38.97
CA ASP A 123 -2.48 -24.33 -38.41
C ASP A 123 -2.52 -23.83 -36.95
N ASN A 124 -1.53 -23.01 -36.56
CA ASN A 124 -1.42 -22.46 -35.22
C ASN A 124 -1.84 -20.99 -35.16
N THR A 125 -2.14 -20.49 -33.97
CA THR A 125 -2.42 -19.06 -33.73
C THR A 125 -1.40 -18.48 -32.74
N CYS A 126 -1.09 -17.20 -32.93
CA CYS A 126 -0.14 -16.46 -32.10
C CYS A 126 -0.83 -15.30 -31.38
N MET A 127 -0.64 -15.23 -30.06
CA MET A 127 -0.96 -14.05 -29.24
C MET A 127 0.35 -13.41 -28.79
N ILE A 128 0.60 -12.17 -29.21
CA ILE A 128 1.78 -11.41 -28.79
C ILE A 128 1.38 -10.47 -27.66
N ALA A 129 1.97 -10.62 -26.49
CA ALA A 129 1.79 -9.71 -25.35
C ALA A 129 2.98 -8.75 -25.24
N THR A 130 2.76 -7.46 -25.50
CA THR A 130 3.79 -6.43 -25.49
C THR A 130 3.24 -5.05 -25.09
N GLY A 131 4.09 -4.13 -24.72
CA GLY A 131 3.78 -2.70 -24.60
C GLY A 131 4.26 -1.88 -25.80
N ASP A 132 4.95 -2.51 -26.76
CA ASP A 132 5.49 -1.85 -27.94
C ASP A 132 4.49 -1.85 -29.10
N ARG A 133 4.26 -0.67 -29.68
CA ARG A 133 3.35 -0.51 -30.82
C ARG A 133 3.95 -1.01 -32.14
N ASP A 134 5.25 -1.16 -32.21
CA ASP A 134 5.91 -1.65 -33.42
C ASP A 134 5.48 -3.07 -33.75
N SER A 135 5.16 -3.88 -32.72
CA SER A 135 4.62 -5.22 -32.90
C SER A 135 3.27 -5.26 -33.62
N LEU A 136 2.55 -4.13 -33.74
CA LEU A 136 1.27 -4.06 -34.50
C LEU A 136 1.43 -4.40 -36.00
N GLN A 137 2.66 -4.24 -36.56
CA GLN A 137 2.98 -4.67 -37.92
C GLN A 137 2.91 -6.20 -38.11
N LEU A 138 2.90 -6.97 -36.99
CA LEU A 138 2.85 -8.43 -36.99
C LEU A 138 1.42 -8.98 -36.98
N VAL A 139 0.42 -8.12 -36.86
CA VAL A 139 -0.99 -8.51 -36.86
C VAL A 139 -1.39 -9.16 -38.18
N SER A 140 -2.08 -10.29 -38.08
CA SER A 140 -2.56 -11.07 -39.23
C SER A 140 -3.79 -11.90 -38.83
N PRO A 141 -4.45 -12.62 -39.77
CA PRO A 141 -5.58 -13.50 -39.44
C PRO A 141 -5.26 -14.55 -38.34
N LYS A 142 -3.98 -14.90 -38.15
CA LYS A 142 -3.52 -15.88 -37.16
C LYS A 142 -2.76 -15.25 -35.98
N THR A 143 -2.41 -13.97 -36.08
CA THR A 143 -1.62 -13.27 -35.07
C THR A 143 -2.38 -12.07 -34.51
N THR A 144 -2.67 -12.07 -33.22
CA THR A 144 -3.28 -10.95 -32.49
C THR A 144 -2.26 -10.35 -31.52
N VAL A 145 -2.20 -9.01 -31.44
CA VAL A 145 -1.34 -8.30 -30.51
C VAL A 145 -2.15 -7.80 -29.32
N ARG A 146 -1.81 -8.28 -28.12
CA ARG A 146 -2.33 -7.78 -26.84
C ARG A 146 -1.43 -6.64 -26.40
N LEU A 147 -1.80 -5.44 -26.82
CA LEU A 147 -1.04 -4.22 -26.57
C LEU A 147 -1.36 -3.66 -25.19
N ALA A 148 -0.36 -3.66 -24.33
CA ALA A 148 -0.46 -3.02 -23.02
C ALA A 148 -0.04 -1.55 -23.14
N THR A 149 -0.92 -0.62 -22.78
CA THR A 149 -0.63 0.83 -22.77
C THR A 149 -0.84 1.39 -21.37
N THR A 150 -0.09 2.46 -21.01
CA THR A 150 -0.37 3.24 -19.80
C THR A 150 -1.07 4.52 -20.22
N LYS A 151 -2.31 4.69 -19.77
CA LYS A 151 -3.09 5.90 -20.00
C LYS A 151 -3.35 6.54 -18.63
N PHE A 152 -2.76 7.72 -18.38
CA PHE A 152 -2.96 8.49 -17.12
C PHE A 152 -2.65 7.73 -15.83
N GLY A 153 -1.55 6.97 -15.82
CA GLY A 153 -1.16 6.19 -14.65
C GLY A 153 -1.97 4.89 -14.45
N GLN A 154 -2.95 4.61 -15.32
CA GLN A 154 -3.69 3.35 -15.31
C GLN A 154 -3.27 2.44 -16.46
N SER A 155 -3.08 1.17 -16.17
CA SER A 155 -2.84 0.14 -17.17
C SER A 155 -4.11 -0.10 -17.99
N ALA A 156 -4.00 0.01 -19.30
CA ALA A 156 -5.05 -0.38 -20.26
C ALA A 156 -4.49 -1.43 -21.22
N VAL A 157 -5.30 -2.39 -21.57
CA VAL A 157 -4.97 -3.42 -22.54
C VAL A 157 -5.93 -3.31 -23.72
N THR A 158 -5.41 -3.47 -24.94
CA THR A 158 -6.18 -3.47 -26.15
C THR A 158 -5.79 -4.72 -26.95
N LEU A 159 -6.76 -5.49 -27.38
CA LEU A 159 -6.55 -6.55 -28.36
C LEU A 159 -6.58 -5.92 -29.75
N CYS A 160 -5.50 -6.08 -30.48
CA CYS A 160 -5.30 -5.49 -31.79
C CYS A 160 -5.27 -6.61 -32.84
N ASP A 161 -6.32 -6.69 -33.61
CA ASP A 161 -6.47 -7.51 -34.82
C ASP A 161 -6.47 -6.64 -36.09
N GLU A 162 -6.62 -7.23 -37.24
CA GLU A 162 -6.65 -6.49 -38.51
C GLU A 162 -7.77 -5.44 -38.55
N ALA A 163 -8.94 -5.77 -37.97
CA ALA A 163 -10.07 -4.83 -37.92
C ALA A 163 -9.74 -3.60 -37.07
N TYR A 164 -9.11 -3.80 -35.91
CA TYR A 164 -8.64 -2.72 -35.06
C TYR A 164 -7.63 -1.81 -35.78
N ILE A 165 -6.67 -2.40 -36.52
CA ILE A 165 -5.66 -1.62 -37.25
C ILE A 165 -6.33 -0.77 -38.31
N LYS A 166 -7.24 -1.38 -39.07
CA LYS A 166 -7.99 -0.71 -40.15
C LYS A 166 -8.88 0.42 -39.60
N GLU A 167 -9.57 0.18 -38.51
CA GLU A 167 -10.42 1.21 -37.87
C GLU A 167 -9.57 2.35 -37.29
N THR A 168 -8.46 2.03 -36.61
CA THR A 168 -7.67 3.01 -35.86
C THR A 168 -6.73 3.82 -36.74
N TYR A 169 -6.07 3.15 -37.69
CA TYR A 169 -5.03 3.76 -38.53
C TYR A 169 -5.44 3.96 -39.97
N GLY A 170 -6.49 3.28 -40.44
CA GLY A 170 -7.00 3.32 -41.80
C GLY A 170 -6.07 2.65 -42.83
N VAL A 171 -5.26 1.71 -42.39
CA VAL A 171 -4.26 0.99 -43.21
C VAL A 171 -4.23 -0.49 -42.84
N GLU A 172 -3.60 -1.33 -43.67
CA GLU A 172 -3.32 -2.73 -43.32
C GLU A 172 -2.11 -2.81 -42.35
N PRO A 173 -1.98 -3.87 -41.51
CA PRO A 173 -0.93 -3.99 -40.51
C PRO A 173 0.49 -3.76 -41.06
N LYS A 174 0.84 -4.34 -42.19
CA LYS A 174 2.17 -4.18 -42.81
C LYS A 174 2.46 -2.74 -43.23
N GLN A 175 1.46 -1.93 -43.54
CA GLN A 175 1.64 -0.52 -43.93
C GLN A 175 2.01 0.39 -42.75
N LEU A 176 1.95 -0.10 -41.50
CA LEU A 176 2.45 0.61 -40.32
C LEU A 176 3.97 0.82 -40.40
N ILE A 177 4.70 -0.08 -41.06
CA ILE A 177 6.14 0.06 -41.34
C ILE A 177 6.36 1.25 -42.27
N ASP A 178 5.56 1.40 -43.32
CA ASP A 178 5.65 2.51 -44.27
C ASP A 178 5.37 3.86 -43.57
N ILE A 179 4.38 3.90 -42.68
CA ILE A 179 4.09 5.09 -41.88
C ILE A 179 5.29 5.42 -41.00
N LYS A 180 5.86 4.41 -40.29
CA LYS A 180 7.03 4.60 -39.44
C LYS A 180 8.27 5.06 -40.23
N ALA A 181 8.47 4.53 -41.43
CA ALA A 181 9.54 4.92 -42.34
C ALA A 181 9.51 6.43 -42.72
N ILE A 182 8.31 6.98 -42.86
CA ILE A 182 8.11 8.39 -43.20
C ILE A 182 8.18 9.27 -41.94
N GLN A 183 7.50 8.91 -40.85
CA GLN A 183 7.42 9.75 -39.67
C GLN A 183 8.71 9.72 -38.81
N GLY A 184 9.49 8.63 -38.91
CA GLY A 184 10.62 8.36 -38.03
C GLY A 184 10.20 7.94 -36.62
N ASP A 185 11.20 7.70 -35.75
CA ASP A 185 11.00 7.41 -34.34
C ASP A 185 12.08 8.06 -33.47
N THR A 186 11.66 9.04 -32.67
CA THR A 186 12.57 9.75 -31.76
C THR A 186 13.07 8.87 -30.61
N SER A 187 12.32 7.84 -30.19
CA SER A 187 12.72 6.95 -29.10
C SER A 187 13.85 6.02 -29.51
N ASP A 188 13.87 5.59 -30.76
CA ASP A 188 14.88 4.72 -31.35
C ASP A 188 15.89 5.46 -32.24
N ASN A 189 15.73 6.79 -32.28
CA ASN A 189 16.55 7.66 -33.14
C ASN A 189 16.51 7.26 -34.61
N ILE A 190 15.34 6.87 -35.11
CA ILE A 190 15.07 6.56 -36.51
C ILE A 190 14.70 7.87 -37.22
N PRO A 191 15.45 8.26 -38.30
CA PRO A 191 15.40 9.63 -38.80
C PRO A 191 14.10 10.01 -39.52
N GLY A 192 13.47 9.12 -40.26
CA GLY A 192 12.29 9.41 -41.04
C GLY A 192 12.49 10.45 -42.15
N VAL A 193 11.42 11.03 -42.62
CA VAL A 193 11.40 12.18 -43.54
C VAL A 193 11.29 13.47 -42.73
N ALA A 194 12.33 14.30 -42.80
CA ALA A 194 12.42 15.53 -42.03
C ALA A 194 11.19 16.45 -42.20
N GLY A 195 10.47 16.74 -41.12
CA GLY A 195 9.30 17.63 -41.11
C GLY A 195 7.99 16.99 -41.57
N ILE A 196 7.90 15.66 -41.70
CA ILE A 196 6.65 14.91 -41.86
C ILE A 196 6.46 14.06 -40.61
N GLY A 197 5.40 14.40 -39.81
CA GLY A 197 5.05 13.63 -38.62
C GLY A 197 3.94 12.62 -38.91
N GLU A 198 3.48 11.92 -37.84
CA GLU A 198 2.50 10.82 -37.88
C GLU A 198 1.28 11.11 -38.77
N LYS A 199 0.65 12.28 -38.60
CA LYS A 199 -0.54 12.63 -39.39
C LYS A 199 -0.24 12.69 -40.88
N GLY A 200 0.84 13.34 -41.27
CA GLY A 200 1.23 13.46 -42.68
C GLY A 200 1.68 12.13 -43.28
N ALA A 201 2.42 11.33 -42.56
CA ALA A 201 2.81 9.98 -42.95
C ALA A 201 1.60 9.08 -43.14
N GLY A 202 0.65 9.08 -42.19
CA GLY A 202 -0.57 8.32 -42.28
C GLY A 202 -1.45 8.74 -43.47
N GLU A 203 -1.57 10.04 -43.76
CA GLU A 203 -2.29 10.54 -44.94
C GLU A 203 -1.70 10.05 -46.28
N LEU A 204 -0.35 10.09 -46.37
CA LEU A 204 0.36 9.61 -47.57
C LEU A 204 0.13 8.12 -47.81
N ILE A 205 0.29 7.29 -46.75
CA ILE A 205 0.15 5.84 -46.91
C ILE A 205 -1.30 5.43 -47.15
N ARG A 206 -2.27 6.06 -46.51
CA ARG A 206 -3.70 5.82 -46.82
C ARG A 206 -4.06 6.17 -48.27
N LYS A 207 -3.44 7.21 -48.80
CA LYS A 207 -3.73 7.68 -50.16
C LYS A 207 -3.00 6.87 -51.24
N PHE A 208 -1.75 6.50 -51.00
CA PHE A 208 -0.84 5.95 -52.01
C PHE A 208 -0.37 4.51 -51.73
N GLY A 209 -0.69 3.95 -50.61
CA GLY A 209 -0.50 2.53 -50.27
C GLY A 209 0.85 2.19 -49.65
N SER A 210 1.99 2.54 -50.23
CA SER A 210 3.31 2.18 -49.73
C SER A 210 4.39 3.24 -49.95
N LEU A 211 5.43 3.20 -49.15
CA LEU A 211 6.63 4.01 -49.30
C LEU A 211 7.26 3.85 -50.71
N GLN A 212 7.41 2.59 -51.10
CA GLN A 212 8.00 2.25 -52.40
C GLN A 212 7.20 2.89 -53.57
N TYR A 213 5.86 2.71 -53.57
CA TYR A 213 4.99 3.29 -54.59
C TYR A 213 5.08 4.82 -54.60
N ILE A 214 5.18 5.47 -53.46
CA ILE A 214 5.32 6.93 -53.37
C ILE A 214 6.60 7.37 -54.05
N TYR A 215 7.74 6.73 -53.81
CA TYR A 215 9.02 7.14 -54.40
C TYR A 215 9.15 6.74 -55.87
N ASP A 216 8.51 5.68 -56.32
CA ASP A 216 8.53 5.25 -57.72
C ASP A 216 7.70 6.18 -58.63
N ASN A 217 6.66 6.80 -58.03
CA ASN A 217 5.74 7.65 -58.80
C ASN A 217 5.73 9.11 -58.30
N LEU A 218 6.75 9.56 -57.55
CA LEU A 218 6.74 10.80 -56.79
C LEU A 218 6.41 12.03 -57.64
N ASP A 219 6.84 12.06 -58.90
CA ASP A 219 6.60 13.19 -59.80
C ASP A 219 5.15 13.24 -60.32
N GLU A 220 4.46 12.12 -60.40
CA GLU A 220 3.11 12.01 -60.96
C GLU A 220 2.01 12.11 -59.85
N LEU A 221 2.40 11.86 -58.58
CA LEU A 221 1.43 11.84 -57.49
C LEU A 221 0.94 13.26 -57.12
N ASP A 222 -0.33 13.37 -56.80
CA ASP A 222 -0.92 14.62 -56.28
C ASP A 222 -0.48 14.86 -54.81
N ILE A 223 0.72 15.39 -54.65
CA ILE A 223 1.37 15.73 -53.39
C ILE A 223 1.72 17.20 -53.38
N LYS A 224 1.44 17.90 -52.27
CA LYS A 224 1.78 19.32 -52.12
C LYS A 224 3.26 19.58 -52.40
N PRO A 225 3.64 20.64 -53.11
CA PRO A 225 5.05 20.89 -53.51
C PRO A 225 6.04 20.84 -52.34
N GLY A 226 5.72 21.47 -51.22
CA GLY A 226 6.56 21.45 -50.01
C GLY A 226 6.75 20.06 -49.38
N MET A 227 5.77 19.19 -49.46
CA MET A 227 5.84 17.82 -48.98
C MET A 227 6.66 16.96 -49.96
N ARG A 228 6.49 17.15 -51.26
CA ARG A 228 7.29 16.50 -52.29
C ARG A 228 8.76 16.81 -52.13
N THR A 229 9.15 18.08 -51.92
CA THR A 229 10.52 18.49 -51.64
C THR A 229 11.10 17.77 -50.42
N LYS A 230 10.35 17.65 -49.34
CA LYS A 230 10.77 16.92 -48.13
C LYS A 230 11.04 15.44 -48.44
N LEU A 231 10.17 14.79 -49.17
CA LEU A 231 10.32 13.40 -49.59
C LEU A 231 11.59 13.23 -50.43
N ILE A 232 11.81 14.09 -51.46
CA ILE A 232 13.01 14.04 -52.31
C ILE A 232 14.28 14.14 -51.45
N ASN A 233 14.34 15.15 -50.59
CA ASN A 233 15.51 15.43 -49.76
C ASN A 233 15.84 14.38 -48.67
N SER A 234 14.90 13.53 -48.34
CA SER A 234 15.02 12.54 -47.26
C SER A 234 14.86 11.11 -47.76
N LYS A 235 14.99 10.83 -49.07
CA LYS A 235 14.78 9.52 -49.68
C LYS A 235 15.60 8.43 -48.96
N ASP A 236 16.90 8.61 -48.79
CA ASP A 236 17.80 7.63 -48.20
C ASP A 236 17.43 7.38 -46.72
N ASN A 237 17.08 8.44 -45.99
CA ASN A 237 16.61 8.32 -44.61
C ASN A 237 15.29 7.58 -44.50
N ALA A 238 14.35 7.74 -45.45
CA ALA A 238 13.10 7.05 -45.44
C ALA A 238 13.28 5.52 -45.64
N PHE A 239 14.11 5.12 -46.58
CA PHE A 239 14.41 3.71 -46.79
C PHE A 239 15.25 3.11 -45.70
N LEU A 240 16.21 3.84 -45.15
CA LEU A 240 16.92 3.43 -43.94
C LEU A 240 15.95 3.22 -42.77
N SER A 241 15.01 4.14 -42.57
CA SER A 241 14.00 4.07 -41.53
C SER A 241 13.04 2.91 -41.74
N TYR A 242 12.71 2.57 -42.99
CA TYR A 242 11.93 1.39 -43.33
C TYR A 242 12.64 0.12 -42.91
N ASP A 243 13.92 -0.02 -43.22
CA ASP A 243 14.73 -1.20 -42.85
C ASP A 243 14.90 -1.32 -41.31
N LEU A 244 15.19 -0.22 -40.63
CA LEU A 244 15.32 -0.18 -39.17
C LEU A 244 14.00 -0.45 -38.43
N GLY A 245 12.86 0.04 -38.95
CA GLY A 245 11.53 -0.14 -38.37
C GLY A 245 10.90 -1.50 -38.68
N THR A 246 11.44 -2.24 -39.65
CA THR A 246 10.91 -3.54 -40.03
C THR A 246 11.32 -4.62 -39.03
N ILE A 247 10.34 -5.29 -38.41
CA ILE A 247 10.55 -6.49 -37.61
C ILE A 247 10.83 -7.66 -38.57
N ARG A 248 12.01 -8.25 -38.40
CA ARG A 248 12.40 -9.44 -39.18
C ARG A 248 11.65 -10.66 -38.64
N ARG A 249 11.32 -11.60 -39.55
CA ARG A 249 10.49 -12.77 -39.21
C ARG A 249 11.24 -14.09 -39.39
N ASN A 250 12.57 -14.05 -39.44
CA ASN A 250 13.42 -15.18 -39.74
C ASN A 250 14.65 -15.29 -38.80
N ALA A 251 14.48 -14.91 -37.54
CA ALA A 251 15.51 -15.09 -36.55
C ALA A 251 15.83 -16.60 -36.39
N PRO A 252 17.11 -16.98 -36.28
CA PRO A 252 17.51 -18.38 -36.17
C PRO A 252 17.27 -18.95 -34.77
N ILE A 253 16.00 -19.13 -34.44
CA ILE A 253 15.50 -19.70 -33.19
C ILE A 253 14.83 -21.03 -33.42
N ASP A 254 14.59 -21.77 -32.32
CA ASP A 254 13.75 -22.95 -32.34
C ASP A 254 12.29 -22.55 -32.62
N THR A 255 11.69 -23.04 -33.67
CA THR A 255 10.31 -22.74 -34.07
C THR A 255 9.35 -23.92 -33.86
N GLU A 256 9.80 -25.01 -33.25
CA GLU A 256 8.94 -26.15 -32.89
C GLU A 256 8.09 -25.76 -31.64
N LEU A 257 6.80 -25.49 -31.84
CA LEU A 257 5.92 -24.96 -30.80
C LEU A 257 5.72 -25.91 -29.63
N ALA A 258 5.83 -27.22 -29.86
CA ALA A 258 5.74 -28.24 -28.80
C ALA A 258 6.83 -28.07 -27.73
N HIS A 259 7.97 -27.49 -28.09
CA HIS A 259 9.05 -27.21 -27.15
C HIS A 259 8.74 -26.04 -26.16
N TYR A 260 7.67 -25.30 -26.39
CA TYR A 260 7.24 -24.15 -25.58
C TYR A 260 6.01 -24.46 -24.72
N ILE A 261 5.55 -25.69 -24.69
CA ILE A 261 4.56 -26.15 -23.72
C ILE A 261 5.23 -26.02 -22.34
N PRO A 262 4.63 -25.29 -21.38
CA PRO A 262 5.22 -25.15 -20.05
C PRO A 262 5.47 -26.52 -19.40
N GLY A 263 6.69 -26.75 -18.96
CA GLY A 263 7.08 -27.97 -18.24
C GLY A 263 6.82 -27.87 -16.74
N GLU A 264 7.16 -28.95 -16.01
CA GLU A 264 7.06 -28.95 -14.54
C GLU A 264 8.05 -27.98 -13.89
N GLY A 265 9.16 -27.67 -14.58
CA GLY A 265 10.21 -26.81 -14.05
C GLY A 265 10.92 -27.43 -12.84
N ASP A 266 11.42 -26.56 -11.96
CA ASP A 266 11.91 -26.91 -10.63
C ASP A 266 11.11 -26.12 -9.56
N PRO A 267 9.97 -26.66 -9.07
CA PRO A 267 9.13 -25.98 -8.08
C PRO A 267 9.86 -25.65 -6.77
N ALA A 268 10.88 -26.46 -6.40
CA ALA A 268 11.65 -26.22 -5.18
C ALA A 268 12.60 -25.02 -5.36
N ALA A 269 13.30 -24.92 -6.49
CA ALA A 269 14.15 -23.76 -6.82
C ALA A 269 13.30 -22.50 -6.96
N ALA A 270 12.17 -22.56 -7.68
CA ALA A 270 11.21 -21.44 -7.78
C ALA A 270 10.75 -20.97 -6.40
N ALA A 271 10.35 -21.90 -5.53
CA ALA A 271 9.92 -21.58 -4.16
C ALA A 271 11.04 -20.92 -3.33
N GLN A 272 12.29 -21.35 -3.49
CA GLN A 272 13.45 -20.75 -2.81
C GLN A 272 13.68 -19.31 -3.26
N ILE A 273 13.67 -19.04 -4.57
CA ILE A 273 13.82 -17.68 -5.11
C ILE A 273 12.67 -16.81 -4.62
N MET A 274 11.43 -17.28 -4.73
CA MET A 274 10.26 -16.52 -4.31
C MET A 274 10.21 -16.26 -2.80
N THR A 275 10.67 -17.20 -1.97
CA THR A 275 10.83 -17.02 -0.52
C THR A 275 11.87 -15.94 -0.22
N ARG A 276 13.05 -15.99 -0.86
CA ARG A 276 14.08 -14.94 -0.75
C ARG A 276 13.55 -13.57 -1.13
N LEU A 277 12.73 -13.50 -2.17
CA LEU A 277 12.12 -12.27 -2.65
C LEU A 277 10.84 -11.88 -1.90
N GLU A 278 10.44 -12.63 -0.87
CA GLU A 278 9.24 -12.40 -0.05
C GLU A 278 7.92 -12.38 -0.87
N LEU A 279 7.81 -13.20 -1.92
CA LEU A 279 6.68 -13.24 -2.86
C LEU A 279 5.60 -14.25 -2.47
N PHE A 280 5.28 -14.36 -1.20
CA PHE A 280 4.44 -15.41 -0.63
C PHE A 280 3.02 -15.51 -1.23
N LYS A 281 2.35 -14.38 -1.50
CA LYS A 281 1.02 -14.37 -2.16
C LYS A 281 1.06 -14.92 -3.59
N LEU A 282 2.17 -14.72 -4.28
CA LEU A 282 2.38 -15.30 -5.61
C LEU A 282 2.67 -16.80 -5.51
N MET A 283 3.42 -17.22 -4.50
CA MET A 283 3.67 -18.66 -4.22
C MET A 283 2.37 -19.39 -3.96
N GLU A 284 1.49 -18.86 -3.10
CA GLU A 284 0.18 -19.44 -2.82
C GLU A 284 -0.65 -19.60 -4.11
N ARG A 285 -0.71 -18.55 -4.94
CA ARG A 285 -1.45 -18.58 -6.22
C ARG A 285 -0.85 -19.58 -7.22
N LEU A 286 0.47 -19.76 -7.21
CA LEU A 286 1.18 -20.73 -8.06
C LEU A 286 1.25 -22.13 -7.43
N HIS A 287 0.59 -22.36 -6.29
CA HIS A 287 0.59 -23.61 -5.52
C HIS A 287 2.01 -24.12 -5.17
N LEU A 288 2.94 -23.18 -4.94
CA LEU A 288 4.30 -23.46 -4.50
C LEU A 288 4.35 -23.47 -2.97
N THR A 289 4.85 -24.56 -2.40
CA THR A 289 5.09 -24.65 -0.96
C THR A 289 6.41 -23.95 -0.64
N PRO A 290 6.47 -23.04 0.36
CA PRO A 290 7.73 -22.43 0.75
C PRO A 290 8.76 -23.49 1.13
N GLY A 291 9.84 -23.57 0.36
CA GLY A 291 10.98 -24.44 0.67
C GLY A 291 11.89 -23.79 1.70
N ALA A 292 12.56 -24.58 2.54
CA ALA A 292 13.65 -24.08 3.36
C ALA A 292 14.74 -23.48 2.45
N ALA A 293 15.10 -22.20 2.68
CA ALA A 293 16.23 -21.60 1.97
C ALA A 293 17.51 -22.43 2.29
N PRO A 294 18.34 -22.83 1.30
CA PRO A 294 19.60 -23.45 1.61
C PRO A 294 20.49 -22.44 2.31
N THR A 295 20.71 -22.60 3.60
CA THR A 295 21.88 -21.98 4.23
C THR A 295 23.12 -22.58 3.56
N ALA A 296 24.10 -21.74 3.22
CA ALA A 296 25.30 -22.10 2.46
C ALA A 296 26.16 -23.25 3.07
N ASN A 297 25.62 -24.02 4.00
CA ASN A 297 26.26 -25.12 4.73
C ASN A 297 25.34 -26.31 5.03
N SER A 298 24.32 -26.61 4.23
CA SER A 298 23.52 -27.82 4.46
C SER A 298 23.55 -28.79 3.28
N ALA A 299 24.64 -29.54 3.19
CA ALA A 299 24.63 -30.88 2.56
C ALA A 299 24.00 -31.87 3.55
N GLN A 300 22.77 -31.71 3.96
CA GLN A 300 21.87 -32.67 4.63
C GLN A 300 20.66 -31.88 5.17
N ALA A 301 19.62 -31.67 4.32
CA ALA A 301 18.29 -31.43 4.83
C ALA A 301 17.81 -32.76 5.42
N GLU A 302 17.97 -32.92 6.75
CA GLU A 302 17.23 -33.95 7.47
C GLU A 302 15.75 -33.66 7.25
N GLU A 303 14.99 -34.60 6.69
CA GLU A 303 13.51 -34.52 6.70
C GLU A 303 13.08 -34.27 8.14
N ALA A 304 12.37 -33.16 8.39
CA ALA A 304 11.92 -32.82 9.72
C ALA A 304 11.06 -33.96 10.25
N ALA A 305 11.53 -34.65 11.29
CA ALA A 305 10.87 -35.83 11.83
C ALA A 305 9.43 -35.52 12.25
N LEU A 306 8.48 -36.30 11.75
CA LEU A 306 7.07 -36.15 12.12
C LEU A 306 6.90 -36.50 13.60
N LEU A 307 6.36 -35.56 14.38
CA LEU A 307 5.95 -35.82 15.76
C LEU A 307 4.59 -36.56 15.75
N PRO A 308 4.37 -37.51 16.66
CA PRO A 308 3.04 -38.14 16.80
C PRO A 308 1.97 -37.12 17.15
N VAL A 309 0.81 -37.20 16.49
CA VAL A 309 -0.36 -36.35 16.76
C VAL A 309 -1.34 -37.11 17.66
N LYS A 310 -1.75 -36.47 18.74
CA LYS A 310 -2.69 -37.04 19.75
C LYS A 310 -3.88 -36.12 19.92
N ASN A 311 -5.09 -36.66 19.82
CA ASN A 311 -6.33 -35.94 20.02
C ASN A 311 -6.83 -36.15 21.47
N TYR A 312 -7.14 -35.05 22.14
CA TYR A 312 -7.68 -35.02 23.49
C TYR A 312 -9.07 -34.42 23.51
N LYS A 313 -10.05 -35.15 24.00
CA LYS A 313 -11.40 -34.63 24.27
C LYS A 313 -11.49 -33.86 25.59
N ASP A 314 -10.59 -34.20 26.53
CA ASP A 314 -10.43 -33.56 27.83
C ASP A 314 -9.01 -32.98 27.91
N GLY A 315 -8.92 -31.67 28.11
CA GLY A 315 -7.67 -30.94 28.15
C GLY A 315 -6.90 -31.03 29.48
N ALA A 316 -7.42 -31.70 30.50
CA ALA A 316 -6.81 -31.70 31.85
C ALA A 316 -5.38 -32.28 31.85
N ALA A 317 -5.14 -33.36 31.11
CA ALA A 317 -3.79 -33.93 31.00
C ALA A 317 -2.80 -32.99 30.28
N VAL A 318 -3.28 -32.28 29.28
CA VAL A 318 -2.48 -31.28 28.53
C VAL A 318 -2.18 -30.08 29.41
N LEU A 319 -3.16 -29.61 30.18
CA LEU A 319 -2.98 -28.52 31.14
C LEU A 319 -1.91 -28.88 32.20
N GLY A 320 -2.04 -30.07 32.83
CA GLY A 320 -1.05 -30.54 33.80
C GLY A 320 0.36 -30.58 33.20
N GLN A 321 0.52 -31.09 31.99
CA GLN A 321 1.83 -31.13 31.35
C GLN A 321 2.38 -29.71 31.04
N CYS A 322 1.53 -28.77 30.61
CA CYS A 322 1.92 -27.38 30.39
C CYS A 322 2.33 -26.67 31.70
N GLU A 323 1.66 -26.98 32.81
CA GLU A 323 2.01 -26.43 34.13
C GLU A 323 3.33 -27.02 34.65
N ASP A 324 3.56 -28.31 34.46
CA ASP A 324 4.82 -28.97 34.82
C ASP A 324 6.03 -28.41 34.02
N GLU A 325 5.83 -28.12 32.73
CA GLU A 325 6.86 -27.49 31.88
C GLU A 325 6.96 -25.96 32.10
N GLY A 326 5.97 -25.33 32.72
CA GLY A 326 5.89 -23.89 32.95
C GLY A 326 5.73 -23.07 31.66
N ALA A 327 5.49 -23.73 30.51
CA ALA A 327 5.33 -23.09 29.18
C ALA A 327 4.42 -23.91 28.27
N ALA A 328 3.70 -23.22 27.38
CA ALA A 328 2.89 -23.79 26.34
C ALA A 328 3.11 -23.08 25.00
N TYR A 329 3.43 -23.84 23.97
CA TYR A 329 3.45 -23.41 22.59
C TYR A 329 2.20 -23.95 21.92
N PHE A 330 1.32 -23.09 21.42
CA PHE A 330 0.04 -23.54 20.88
C PHE A 330 -0.50 -22.63 19.77
N VAL A 331 -1.23 -23.25 18.85
CA VAL A 331 -1.95 -22.63 17.75
C VAL A 331 -3.45 -22.62 18.09
N PRO A 332 -4.09 -21.44 18.21
CA PRO A 332 -5.53 -21.35 18.39
C PRO A 332 -6.24 -21.51 17.04
N VAL A 333 -7.24 -22.37 16.96
CA VAL A 333 -8.04 -22.61 15.76
C VAL A 333 -9.41 -21.96 15.94
N PHE A 334 -9.67 -20.92 15.16
CA PHE A 334 -10.94 -20.17 15.16
C PHE A 334 -11.78 -20.52 13.94
N GLU A 335 -13.09 -20.71 14.13
CA GLU A 335 -14.09 -20.78 13.07
C GLU A 335 -15.19 -19.76 13.37
N ASN A 336 -15.47 -18.84 12.44
CA ASN A 336 -16.43 -17.75 12.61
C ASN A 336 -16.23 -16.96 13.93
N ASP A 337 -14.95 -16.61 14.24
CA ASP A 337 -14.50 -15.95 15.48
C ASP A 337 -14.71 -16.75 16.79
N GLU A 338 -15.16 -17.99 16.72
CA GLU A 338 -15.30 -18.88 17.87
C GLU A 338 -14.09 -19.82 17.94
N LEU A 339 -13.46 -19.93 19.10
CA LEU A 339 -12.33 -20.84 19.34
C LEU A 339 -12.84 -22.27 19.38
N LYS A 340 -12.36 -23.13 18.48
CA LYS A 340 -12.78 -24.52 18.35
C LYS A 340 -11.78 -25.50 18.92
N GLN A 341 -10.49 -25.26 18.69
CA GLN A 341 -9.43 -26.15 19.14
C GLN A 341 -8.18 -25.36 19.51
N LEU A 342 -7.35 -26.00 20.34
CA LEU A 342 -5.97 -25.60 20.59
C LEU A 342 -5.04 -26.72 20.17
N VAL A 343 -4.02 -26.43 19.36
CA VAL A 343 -3.02 -27.39 18.89
C VAL A 343 -1.68 -27.09 19.54
N PHE A 344 -1.24 -27.95 20.45
CA PHE A 344 -0.04 -27.76 21.26
C PHE A 344 1.16 -28.50 20.70
N ASN A 345 2.34 -27.93 20.86
CA ASN A 345 3.63 -28.62 20.72
C ASN A 345 4.31 -28.74 22.10
N GLY A 346 4.62 -29.97 22.52
CA GLY A 346 5.22 -30.24 23.83
C GLY A 346 5.48 -31.71 24.06
N LYS A 347 5.66 -32.15 25.32
CA LYS A 347 5.99 -33.54 25.68
C LYS A 347 4.73 -34.37 26.01
N PHE A 348 3.81 -34.46 25.07
CA PHE A 348 2.49 -35.09 25.26
C PHE A 348 2.47 -36.60 24.98
N ASP A 349 3.62 -37.25 24.69
CA ASP A 349 3.73 -38.68 24.50
C ASP A 349 4.61 -39.36 25.57
N ALA A 350 4.03 -39.57 26.75
CA ALA A 350 4.75 -40.16 27.88
C ALA A 350 6.12 -39.46 28.16
N GLY A 351 6.11 -38.13 28.14
CA GLY A 351 7.29 -37.28 28.32
C GLY A 351 8.15 -37.08 27.06
N LYS A 352 7.72 -37.63 25.89
CA LYS A 352 8.36 -37.41 24.58
C LYS A 352 7.65 -36.31 23.78
N PRO A 353 8.36 -35.67 22.85
CA PRO A 353 7.77 -34.67 21.96
C PRO A 353 6.56 -35.21 21.17
N ALA A 354 5.46 -34.48 21.14
CA ALA A 354 4.24 -34.79 20.40
C ALA A 354 3.42 -33.54 20.16
N ILE A 355 2.53 -33.59 19.19
CA ILE A 355 1.50 -32.57 18.96
C ILE A 355 0.21 -33.04 19.67
N ALA A 356 -0.37 -32.20 20.51
CA ALA A 356 -1.66 -32.45 21.15
C ALA A 356 -2.73 -31.54 20.55
N VAL A 357 -3.79 -32.13 20.01
CA VAL A 357 -4.99 -31.41 19.54
C VAL A 357 -6.05 -31.54 20.62
N VAL A 358 -6.53 -30.41 21.14
CA VAL A 358 -7.49 -30.34 22.24
C VAL A 358 -8.71 -29.56 21.79
N ASP A 359 -9.89 -30.16 21.95
CA ASP A 359 -11.15 -29.46 21.70
C ASP A 359 -11.36 -28.32 22.72
N ALA A 360 -11.90 -27.21 22.27
CA ALA A 360 -12.13 -26.02 23.08
C ALA A 360 -13.36 -26.22 23.99
N ASP A 361 -13.13 -26.80 25.15
CA ASP A 361 -14.13 -26.93 26.23
C ASP A 361 -13.97 -25.78 27.24
N ASP A 362 -15.07 -25.19 27.67
CA ASP A 362 -15.10 -24.00 28.54
C ASP A 362 -14.32 -24.18 29.85
N ALA A 363 -14.37 -25.35 30.48
CA ALA A 363 -13.70 -25.61 31.74
C ALA A 363 -12.17 -25.66 31.54
N PHE A 364 -11.72 -26.35 30.50
CA PHE A 364 -10.32 -26.41 30.12
C PHE A 364 -9.81 -25.02 29.71
N LEU A 365 -10.51 -24.34 28.81
CA LEU A 365 -10.12 -23.00 28.35
C LEU A 365 -10.01 -22.02 29.52
N LYS A 366 -10.97 -22.04 30.45
CA LYS A 366 -10.96 -21.17 31.61
C LYS A 366 -9.76 -21.43 32.49
N ALA A 367 -9.42 -22.68 32.75
CA ALA A 367 -8.27 -23.08 33.52
C ALA A 367 -6.95 -22.74 32.83
N PHE A 368 -6.83 -23.08 31.52
CA PHE A 368 -5.62 -22.85 30.74
C PHE A 368 -5.32 -21.37 30.50
N LEU A 369 -6.32 -20.60 30.03
CA LEU A 369 -6.13 -19.18 29.79
C LEU A 369 -5.82 -18.42 31.07
N GLY A 370 -6.51 -18.75 32.17
CA GLY A 370 -6.31 -18.14 33.48
C GLY A 370 -5.08 -18.61 34.24
N SER A 371 -4.34 -19.65 33.80
CA SER A 371 -3.15 -20.14 34.46
C SER A 371 -2.04 -19.09 34.49
N LYS A 372 -1.58 -18.74 35.70
CA LYS A 372 -0.45 -17.84 35.96
C LYS A 372 0.91 -18.55 35.97
N VAL A 373 0.89 -19.89 36.00
CA VAL A 373 2.09 -20.74 36.01
C VAL A 373 2.62 -20.89 34.60
N THR A 374 1.75 -21.18 33.64
CA THR A 374 2.11 -21.50 32.25
C THR A 374 2.37 -20.24 31.42
N LYS A 375 3.60 -20.07 30.95
CA LYS A 375 3.95 -19.05 29.94
C LYS A 375 3.35 -19.45 28.59
N LYS A 376 2.66 -18.52 27.93
CA LYS A 376 1.96 -18.75 26.68
C LYS A 376 2.68 -18.13 25.50
N TYR A 377 3.04 -18.98 24.52
CA TYR A 377 3.69 -18.65 23.26
C TYR A 377 2.72 -19.01 22.11
N THR A 378 2.19 -18.01 21.44
CA THR A 378 1.11 -18.20 20.45
C THR A 378 1.01 -17.01 19.49
N PHE A 379 -0.14 -16.80 18.91
CA PHE A 379 -0.55 -15.61 18.15
C PHE A 379 -2.01 -15.28 18.43
N ALA A 380 -2.52 -14.18 17.82
CA ALA A 380 -3.90 -13.73 17.97
C ALA A 380 -4.34 -13.52 19.44
N LEU A 381 -3.46 -12.98 20.28
CA LEU A 381 -3.72 -12.75 21.71
C LEU A 381 -4.99 -11.93 21.97
N LYS A 382 -5.31 -10.97 21.11
CA LYS A 382 -6.53 -10.16 21.20
C LYS A 382 -7.79 -11.04 21.14
N LYS A 383 -7.87 -11.97 20.17
CA LYS A 383 -9.01 -12.91 20.05
C LYS A 383 -9.08 -13.89 21.22
N LEU A 384 -7.94 -14.41 21.64
CA LEU A 384 -7.83 -15.29 22.83
C LEU A 384 -8.30 -14.57 24.10
N HIS A 385 -7.96 -13.29 24.25
CA HIS A 385 -8.40 -12.50 25.39
C HIS A 385 -9.92 -12.28 25.38
N ARG A 386 -10.53 -12.01 24.21
CA ARG A 386 -11.98 -11.92 24.08
C ARG A 386 -12.66 -13.23 24.47
N THR A 387 -12.11 -14.38 24.03
CA THR A 387 -12.59 -15.70 24.50
C THR A 387 -12.51 -15.83 26.02
N ALA A 388 -11.40 -15.39 26.63
CA ALA A 388 -11.25 -15.42 28.10
C ALA A 388 -12.31 -14.54 28.81
N LEU A 389 -12.62 -13.36 28.25
CA LEU A 389 -13.67 -12.48 28.78
C LEU A 389 -15.05 -13.14 28.75
N HIS A 390 -15.43 -13.80 27.64
CA HIS A 390 -16.69 -14.55 27.54
C HIS A 390 -16.77 -15.67 28.59
N LEU A 391 -15.63 -16.31 28.87
CA LEU A 391 -15.54 -17.33 29.93
C LEU A 391 -15.42 -16.77 31.35
N ARG A 392 -15.50 -15.45 31.53
CA ARG A 392 -15.32 -14.73 32.80
C ARG A 392 -14.00 -15.08 33.51
N THR A 393 -12.93 -15.14 32.70
CA THR A 393 -11.53 -15.29 33.15
C THR A 393 -10.65 -14.24 32.48
N SER A 394 -9.35 -14.26 32.75
CA SER A 394 -8.35 -13.40 32.11
C SER A 394 -7.38 -14.25 31.30
N LEU A 395 -6.77 -13.67 30.28
CA LEU A 395 -5.62 -14.26 29.61
C LEU A 395 -4.37 -13.86 30.40
N GLU A 396 -3.84 -14.82 31.15
CA GLU A 396 -2.68 -14.61 32.03
C GLU A 396 -1.39 -15.13 31.42
N ASN A 397 -0.26 -14.51 31.76
CA ASN A 397 1.09 -14.94 31.44
C ASN A 397 1.36 -15.18 29.94
N ALA A 398 0.77 -14.35 29.06
CA ALA A 398 1.12 -14.30 27.64
C ALA A 398 2.51 -13.66 27.49
N VAL A 399 3.43 -14.36 26.85
CA VAL A 399 4.85 -13.97 26.73
C VAL A 399 5.21 -13.63 25.29
N MET A 400 4.62 -14.32 24.33
CA MET A 400 4.90 -14.14 22.91
C MET A 400 3.60 -14.17 22.11
N ASP A 401 3.46 -13.17 21.24
CA ASP A 401 2.56 -13.19 20.09
C ASP A 401 3.43 -13.09 18.84
N THR A 402 3.40 -14.13 17.99
CA THR A 402 4.29 -14.18 16.82
C THR A 402 3.94 -13.14 15.77
N GLU A 403 2.67 -12.73 15.66
CA GLU A 403 2.23 -11.68 14.75
C GLU A 403 2.75 -10.31 15.20
N LEU A 404 2.64 -10.00 16.49
CA LEU A 404 3.13 -8.74 17.05
C LEU A 404 4.66 -8.66 17.02
N ALA A 405 5.35 -9.74 17.35
CA ALA A 405 6.81 -9.80 17.29
C ALA A 405 7.32 -9.64 15.84
N ALA A 406 6.70 -10.34 14.89
CA ALA A 406 7.06 -10.25 13.48
C ALA A 406 6.77 -8.85 12.89
N TYR A 407 5.66 -8.23 13.28
CA TYR A 407 5.34 -6.86 12.92
C TYR A 407 6.38 -5.86 13.44
N LEU A 408 6.87 -6.00 14.67
CA LEU A 408 7.93 -5.14 15.22
C LEU A 408 9.23 -5.27 14.39
N LEU A 409 9.57 -6.48 13.97
CA LEU A 409 10.73 -6.76 13.14
C LEU A 409 10.56 -6.30 11.70
N ASN A 410 9.33 -6.31 11.17
CA ASN A 410 9.01 -5.87 9.81
C ASN A 410 7.61 -5.24 9.71
N PRO A 411 7.45 -3.94 9.99
CA PRO A 411 6.15 -3.26 9.92
C PRO A 411 5.64 -3.05 8.48
N SER A 412 6.37 -3.48 7.48
CA SER A 412 5.97 -3.45 6.07
C SER A 412 5.44 -4.78 5.55
N GLY A 413 5.46 -5.83 6.37
CA GLY A 413 4.89 -7.13 6.06
C GLY A 413 3.38 -7.05 5.81
N SER A 414 2.87 -7.90 4.94
CA SER A 414 1.44 -7.99 4.64
C SER A 414 0.77 -9.21 5.28
N ASP A 415 1.57 -10.11 5.84
CA ASP A 415 1.12 -11.35 6.47
C ASP A 415 2.17 -11.80 7.50
N TYR A 416 1.73 -12.22 8.66
CA TYR A 416 2.57 -12.66 9.79
C TYR A 416 2.22 -14.07 10.28
N GLY A 417 1.58 -14.88 9.42
CA GLY A 417 1.21 -16.26 9.74
C GLY A 417 2.43 -17.14 10.05
N VAL A 418 2.26 -18.11 10.96
CA VAL A 418 3.36 -18.94 11.50
C VAL A 418 4.09 -19.69 10.40
N LEU A 419 3.38 -20.30 9.44
CA LEU A 419 4.01 -21.05 8.34
C LEU A 419 4.81 -20.15 7.39
N ARG A 420 4.30 -18.93 7.13
CA ARG A 420 5.04 -17.94 6.38
C ARG A 420 6.32 -17.50 7.12
N LEU A 421 6.21 -17.27 8.43
CA LEU A 421 7.38 -16.94 9.25
C LEU A 421 8.39 -18.08 9.29
N ALA A 422 7.93 -19.34 9.36
CA ALA A 422 8.82 -20.49 9.26
C ALA A 422 9.62 -20.49 7.96
N ALA A 423 8.96 -20.24 6.82
CA ALA A 423 9.63 -20.10 5.53
C ALA A 423 10.63 -18.95 5.51
N GLU A 424 10.25 -17.77 6.04
CA GLU A 424 11.10 -16.59 6.10
C GLU A 424 12.38 -16.80 6.92
N TYR A 425 12.31 -17.62 7.99
CA TYR A 425 13.45 -17.95 8.85
C TYR A 425 14.16 -19.26 8.45
N GLY A 426 13.78 -19.87 7.32
CA GLY A 426 14.39 -21.12 6.83
C GLY A 426 14.13 -22.32 7.74
N ILE A 427 13.00 -22.33 8.44
CA ILE A 427 12.57 -23.43 9.32
C ILE A 427 11.82 -24.46 8.48
N ALA A 428 12.31 -25.70 8.44
CA ALA A 428 11.68 -26.79 7.72
C ALA A 428 10.31 -27.15 8.32
N VAL A 429 9.27 -27.15 7.49
CA VAL A 429 7.90 -27.49 7.91
C VAL A 429 7.64 -28.96 7.66
N PRO A 430 7.30 -29.75 8.71
CA PRO A 430 6.96 -31.17 8.54
C PRO A 430 5.68 -31.36 7.71
N ALA A 431 5.62 -32.42 6.91
CA ALA A 431 4.52 -32.72 5.98
C ALA A 431 3.31 -33.37 6.69
N TYR A 432 2.55 -32.57 7.46
CA TYR A 432 1.24 -32.99 7.95
C TYR A 432 0.14 -32.55 6.98
N GLU A 433 -1.00 -33.24 6.98
CA GLU A 433 -2.17 -32.86 6.17
C GLU A 433 -2.87 -31.60 6.71
N ASP A 434 -2.85 -31.40 8.04
CA ASP A 434 -3.48 -30.24 8.71
C ASP A 434 -2.49 -29.10 8.90
N ALA A 435 -2.80 -27.95 8.33
CA ALA A 435 -1.98 -26.73 8.40
C ALA A 435 -1.79 -26.22 9.84
N ASN A 436 -2.77 -26.40 10.73
CA ASN A 436 -2.65 -26.01 12.14
C ASN A 436 -1.67 -26.92 12.89
N VAL A 437 -1.62 -28.20 12.53
CA VAL A 437 -0.62 -29.16 13.05
C VAL A 437 0.77 -28.81 12.53
N GLN A 438 0.90 -28.47 11.25
CA GLN A 438 2.15 -27.96 10.69
C GLN A 438 2.63 -26.69 11.43
N ALA A 439 1.73 -25.73 11.64
CA ALA A 439 2.04 -24.50 12.36
C ALA A 439 2.47 -24.76 13.81
N ALA A 440 1.77 -25.66 14.52
CA ALA A 440 2.12 -26.04 15.88
C ALA A 440 3.49 -26.74 15.95
N ALA A 441 3.82 -27.58 14.96
CA ALA A 441 5.10 -28.26 14.90
C ALA A 441 6.29 -27.30 14.81
N VAL A 442 6.15 -26.20 14.08
CA VAL A 442 7.24 -25.21 13.87
C VAL A 442 7.19 -24.02 14.83
N LEU A 443 6.09 -23.83 15.56
CA LEU A 443 5.88 -22.66 16.42
C LEU A 443 7.01 -22.41 17.44
N PRO A 444 7.57 -23.44 18.15
CA PRO A 444 8.68 -23.20 19.07
C PRO A 444 9.93 -22.61 18.37
N ALA A 445 10.26 -23.11 17.18
CA ALA A 445 11.39 -22.62 16.38
C ALA A 445 11.14 -21.20 15.85
N VAL A 446 9.92 -20.90 15.40
CA VAL A 446 9.51 -19.56 14.96
C VAL A 446 9.59 -18.58 16.15
N CYS A 447 9.09 -18.95 17.33
CA CYS A 447 9.19 -18.11 18.54
C CYS A 447 10.64 -17.83 18.89
N ALA A 448 11.52 -18.82 18.81
CA ALA A 448 12.95 -18.64 19.09
C ALA A 448 13.63 -17.70 18.09
N ALA A 449 13.33 -17.82 16.80
CA ALA A 449 13.85 -16.94 15.76
C ALA A 449 13.37 -15.50 15.94
N LEU A 450 12.09 -15.30 16.22
CA LEU A 450 11.52 -13.98 16.49
C LEU A 450 12.11 -13.35 17.75
N GLN A 451 12.21 -14.13 18.85
CA GLN A 451 12.83 -13.66 20.11
C GLN A 451 14.26 -13.17 19.88
N LYS A 452 15.05 -13.96 19.13
CA LYS A 452 16.42 -13.54 18.76
C LYS A 452 16.44 -12.20 18.02
N GLY A 453 15.57 -12.01 17.02
CA GLY A 453 15.48 -10.75 16.29
C GLY A 453 15.03 -9.57 17.18
N ILE A 454 14.07 -9.79 18.07
CA ILE A 454 13.61 -8.81 19.05
C ILE A 454 14.76 -8.39 20.00
N ASP A 455 15.55 -9.36 20.47
CA ASP A 455 16.68 -9.08 21.38
C ASP A 455 17.82 -8.35 20.65
N GLU A 456 18.16 -8.77 19.42
CA GLU A 456 19.17 -8.11 18.57
C GLU A 456 18.78 -6.66 18.23
N ASN A 457 17.50 -6.38 18.06
CA ASN A 457 16.99 -5.03 17.80
C ASN A 457 16.76 -4.20 19.07
N GLY A 458 16.90 -4.79 20.27
CA GLY A 458 16.60 -4.11 21.54
C GLY A 458 15.11 -3.81 21.75
N GLN A 459 14.21 -4.59 21.15
CA GLN A 459 12.75 -4.35 21.15
C GLN A 459 11.98 -5.17 22.18
N HIS A 460 12.68 -5.83 23.12
CA HIS A 460 12.07 -6.69 24.13
C HIS A 460 11.06 -5.94 25.01
N GLU A 461 11.42 -4.76 25.51
CA GLU A 461 10.54 -3.94 26.35
C GLU A 461 9.32 -3.43 25.55
N LEU A 462 9.51 -3.10 24.26
CA LEU A 462 8.43 -2.67 23.37
C LEU A 462 7.39 -3.79 23.19
N LEU A 463 7.85 -5.02 22.92
CA LEU A 463 6.95 -6.17 22.79
C LEU A 463 6.24 -6.49 24.11
N LYS A 464 7.00 -6.64 25.19
CA LYS A 464 6.50 -7.12 26.49
C LYS A 464 5.63 -6.11 27.22
N ASN A 465 6.03 -4.82 27.22
CA ASN A 465 5.39 -3.80 28.06
C ASN A 465 4.38 -2.94 27.28
N ILE A 466 4.42 -2.96 25.95
CA ILE A 466 3.52 -2.16 25.12
C ILE A 466 2.62 -3.05 24.27
N GLU A 467 3.15 -3.84 23.33
CA GLU A 467 2.31 -4.50 22.31
C GLU A 467 1.46 -5.66 22.89
N ILE A 468 2.05 -6.53 23.70
CA ILE A 468 1.31 -7.64 24.31
C ILE A 468 0.23 -7.14 25.26
N PRO A 469 0.47 -6.24 26.22
CA PRO A 469 -0.56 -5.69 27.07
C PRO A 469 -1.62 -4.92 26.30
N LEU A 470 -1.25 -4.20 25.25
CA LEU A 470 -2.18 -3.47 24.39
C LEU A 470 -3.17 -4.41 23.68
N ALA A 471 -2.74 -5.58 23.24
CA ALA A 471 -3.65 -6.55 22.62
C ALA A 471 -4.83 -6.90 23.54
N LEU A 472 -4.59 -6.97 24.87
CA LEU A 472 -5.63 -7.20 25.86
C LEU A 472 -6.58 -5.99 25.98
N VAL A 473 -6.03 -4.77 25.99
CA VAL A 473 -6.83 -3.53 26.02
C VAL A 473 -7.74 -3.46 24.80
N LEU A 474 -7.18 -3.69 23.61
CA LEU A 474 -7.96 -3.65 22.37
C LEU A 474 -9.05 -4.73 22.32
N GLY A 475 -8.78 -5.92 22.85
CA GLY A 475 -9.79 -6.98 22.99
C GLY A 475 -10.94 -6.54 23.90
N GLU A 476 -10.68 -5.86 25.00
CA GLU A 476 -11.69 -5.31 25.90
C GLU A 476 -12.50 -4.17 25.26
N MET A 477 -11.84 -3.32 24.45
CA MET A 477 -12.49 -2.24 23.68
C MET A 477 -13.42 -2.81 22.60
N GLU A 478 -12.97 -3.79 21.84
CA GLU A 478 -13.79 -4.46 20.81
C GLU A 478 -15.01 -5.15 21.44
N GLU A 479 -14.84 -5.81 22.58
CA GLU A 479 -15.94 -6.47 23.31
C GLU A 479 -16.93 -5.47 23.88
N SER A 480 -16.45 -4.33 24.38
CA SER A 480 -17.31 -3.30 24.95
C SER A 480 -18.13 -2.57 23.90
N GLY A 481 -17.54 -2.34 22.71
CA GLY A 481 -18.16 -1.55 21.65
C GLY A 481 -18.55 -0.13 22.07
N PHE A 482 -19.12 0.66 21.17
CA PHE A 482 -19.58 2.02 21.43
C PHE A 482 -21.08 2.14 21.17
N LEU A 483 -21.86 2.56 22.16
CA LEU A 483 -23.31 2.73 22.04
C LEU A 483 -23.63 3.89 21.12
N VAL A 484 -24.59 3.68 20.22
CA VAL A 484 -25.01 4.72 19.26
C VAL A 484 -26.53 4.90 19.24
N ASP A 485 -26.95 6.15 19.03
CA ASP A 485 -28.36 6.51 18.85
C ASP A 485 -28.78 6.23 17.41
N ARG A 486 -29.35 5.03 17.19
CA ARG A 486 -29.81 4.57 15.87
C ARG A 486 -30.83 5.50 15.25
N GLU A 487 -31.81 5.97 16.04
CA GLU A 487 -32.89 6.82 15.53
C GLU A 487 -32.40 8.21 15.16
N ALA A 488 -31.49 8.77 15.94
CA ALA A 488 -30.86 10.04 15.61
C ALA A 488 -30.03 9.96 14.31
N ILE A 489 -29.26 8.88 14.11
CA ILE A 489 -28.51 8.64 12.86
C ILE A 489 -29.47 8.55 11.66
N LYS A 490 -30.58 7.82 11.81
CA LYS A 490 -31.59 7.65 10.76
C LYS A 490 -32.24 8.99 10.39
N THR A 491 -32.70 9.73 11.38
CA THR A 491 -33.31 11.05 11.19
C THR A 491 -32.33 12.01 10.52
N TYR A 492 -31.08 12.01 10.95
CA TYR A 492 -30.05 12.85 10.31
C TYR A 492 -29.78 12.44 8.87
N GLY A 493 -29.79 11.14 8.58
CA GLY A 493 -29.68 10.60 7.21
C GLY A 493 -30.82 11.05 6.29
N GLU A 494 -32.06 11.16 6.83
CA GLU A 494 -33.22 11.68 6.11
C GLU A 494 -33.06 13.16 5.78
N VAL A 495 -32.62 13.97 6.74
CA VAL A 495 -32.31 15.41 6.54
C VAL A 495 -31.22 15.60 5.49
N LEU A 496 -30.15 14.78 5.52
CA LEU A 496 -29.11 14.82 4.50
C LEU A 496 -29.66 14.42 3.12
N SER A 497 -30.56 13.45 3.04
CA SER A 497 -31.21 13.06 1.76
C SER A 497 -31.99 14.18 1.14
N GLU A 498 -32.82 14.88 1.92
CA GLU A 498 -33.59 16.04 1.44
C GLU A 498 -32.65 17.14 0.89
N GLN A 499 -31.54 17.42 1.58
CA GLN A 499 -30.56 18.40 1.11
C GLN A 499 -29.84 17.94 -0.16
N VAL A 500 -29.50 16.66 -0.28
CA VAL A 500 -28.89 16.07 -1.47
C VAL A 500 -29.83 16.18 -2.66
N ASP A 501 -31.10 15.83 -2.49
CA ASP A 501 -32.11 15.89 -3.54
C ASP A 501 -32.39 17.32 -4.01
N ALA A 502 -32.42 18.28 -3.07
CA ALA A 502 -32.53 19.70 -3.40
C ALA A 502 -31.33 20.21 -4.22
N LEU A 503 -30.10 19.93 -3.76
CA LEU A 503 -28.88 20.29 -4.48
C LEU A 503 -28.79 19.64 -5.86
N GLN A 504 -29.23 18.39 -5.99
CA GLN A 504 -29.26 17.70 -7.27
C GLN A 504 -30.13 18.44 -8.28
N LYS A 505 -31.34 18.86 -7.89
CA LYS A 505 -32.23 19.67 -8.72
C LYS A 505 -31.60 21.00 -9.13
N GLU A 506 -31.05 21.73 -8.16
CA GLU A 506 -30.37 22.99 -8.42
C GLU A 506 -29.16 22.82 -9.38
N ILE A 507 -28.38 21.74 -9.25
CA ILE A 507 -27.27 21.46 -10.17
C ILE A 507 -27.80 21.19 -11.59
N TYR A 508 -28.91 20.45 -11.72
CA TYR A 508 -29.53 20.20 -13.03
C TYR A 508 -30.08 21.48 -13.68
N GLU A 509 -30.66 22.37 -12.87
CA GLU A 509 -31.10 23.69 -13.33
C GLU A 509 -29.91 24.54 -13.82
N ASP A 510 -28.83 24.60 -13.05
CA ASP A 510 -27.60 25.33 -13.42
C ASP A 510 -26.94 24.79 -14.69
N VAL A 511 -26.99 23.49 -14.93
CA VAL A 511 -26.39 22.84 -16.10
C VAL A 511 -27.37 22.78 -17.30
N GLY A 512 -28.68 22.75 -17.01
CA GLY A 512 -29.75 22.73 -17.99
C GLY A 512 -30.18 21.33 -18.48
N TYR A 513 -29.73 20.25 -17.83
CA TYR A 513 -30.16 18.87 -18.06
C TYR A 513 -29.81 17.94 -16.89
N GLU A 514 -30.47 16.79 -16.81
CA GLU A 514 -30.24 15.75 -15.80
C GLU A 514 -29.08 14.82 -16.21
N PHE A 515 -28.22 14.49 -15.26
CA PHE A 515 -27.09 13.59 -15.44
C PHE A 515 -26.68 12.97 -14.10
N ASN A 516 -25.86 11.92 -14.14
CA ASN A 516 -25.34 11.30 -12.92
C ASN A 516 -24.15 12.14 -12.36
N ILE A 517 -24.40 12.94 -11.32
CA ILE A 517 -23.40 13.80 -10.65
C ILE A 517 -22.26 12.98 -10.06
N ASN A 518 -22.53 11.71 -9.66
CA ASN A 518 -21.53 10.80 -9.12
C ASN A 518 -20.66 10.15 -10.20
N SER A 519 -21.02 10.29 -11.49
CA SER A 519 -20.19 9.86 -12.62
C SER A 519 -19.16 10.94 -12.98
N PRO A 520 -17.84 10.70 -12.76
CA PRO A 520 -16.81 11.69 -13.10
C PRO A 520 -16.84 12.09 -14.58
N VAL A 521 -17.25 11.19 -15.47
CA VAL A 521 -17.34 11.44 -16.91
C VAL A 521 -18.46 12.41 -17.21
N GLN A 522 -19.69 12.10 -16.74
CA GLN A 522 -20.86 12.94 -16.99
C GLN A 522 -20.75 14.31 -16.31
N LEU A 523 -20.22 14.34 -15.08
CA LEU A 523 -19.95 15.59 -14.39
C LEU A 523 -18.88 16.43 -15.13
N GLY A 524 -17.82 15.80 -15.64
CA GLY A 524 -16.80 16.47 -16.43
C GLY A 524 -17.38 17.05 -17.73
N GLU A 525 -18.29 16.36 -18.39
CA GLU A 525 -19.00 16.84 -19.57
C GLU A 525 -19.92 18.03 -19.22
N ALA A 526 -20.68 17.94 -18.12
CA ALA A 526 -21.54 19.00 -17.63
C ALA A 526 -20.76 20.29 -17.34
N LEU A 527 -19.67 20.20 -16.57
CA LEU A 527 -18.93 21.39 -16.13
C LEU A 527 -18.03 21.96 -17.24
N PHE A 528 -17.30 21.12 -17.97
CA PHE A 528 -16.24 21.59 -18.89
C PHE A 528 -16.66 21.69 -20.34
N VAL A 529 -17.69 20.95 -20.77
CA VAL A 529 -18.21 21.05 -22.14
C VAL A 529 -19.46 21.90 -22.17
N LYS A 530 -20.46 21.59 -21.35
CA LYS A 530 -21.74 22.31 -21.37
C LYS A 530 -21.63 23.73 -20.79
N LEU A 531 -21.04 23.87 -19.59
CA LEU A 531 -20.86 25.17 -18.94
C LEU A 531 -19.58 25.90 -19.39
N GLY A 532 -18.69 25.24 -20.13
CA GLY A 532 -17.46 25.84 -20.66
C GLY A 532 -16.46 26.32 -19.62
N LEU A 533 -16.46 25.70 -18.41
CA LEU A 533 -15.57 26.12 -17.33
C LEU A 533 -14.09 25.84 -17.65
N PRO A 534 -13.16 26.63 -17.10
CA PRO A 534 -11.74 26.38 -17.26
C PRO A 534 -11.36 24.96 -16.80
N HIS A 535 -10.58 24.26 -17.60
CA HIS A 535 -10.16 22.90 -17.26
C HIS A 535 -8.66 22.70 -17.47
N GLY A 536 -8.07 21.77 -16.74
CA GLY A 536 -6.74 21.27 -17.01
C GLY A 536 -6.73 20.37 -18.27
N LYS A 537 -5.63 19.60 -18.46
CA LYS A 537 -5.54 18.69 -19.62
C LYS A 537 -6.68 17.67 -19.60
N LYS A 538 -7.39 17.55 -20.74
CA LYS A 538 -8.42 16.53 -20.94
C LYS A 538 -7.77 15.14 -20.89
N THR A 539 -8.28 14.24 -20.08
CA THR A 539 -7.86 12.85 -20.02
C THR A 539 -8.62 12.01 -21.04
N LYS A 540 -8.14 10.81 -21.40
CA LYS A 540 -8.88 9.92 -22.31
C LYS A 540 -10.22 9.43 -21.74
N LYS A 541 -10.40 9.46 -20.42
CA LYS A 541 -11.67 9.17 -19.72
C LYS A 541 -12.54 10.43 -19.52
N GLY A 542 -12.16 11.57 -20.10
CA GLY A 542 -12.82 12.84 -19.88
C GLY A 542 -12.02 13.81 -19.02
N TYR A 543 -12.68 14.80 -18.46
CA TYR A 543 -12.09 15.81 -17.61
C TYR A 543 -11.94 15.29 -16.16
N SER A 544 -10.88 15.68 -15.47
CA SER A 544 -10.75 15.40 -14.04
C SER A 544 -11.74 16.26 -13.25
N THR A 545 -12.52 15.60 -12.41
CA THR A 545 -13.44 16.25 -11.46
C THR A 545 -13.08 15.92 -10.02
N ASN A 546 -11.78 15.67 -9.74
CA ASN A 546 -11.33 15.45 -8.37
C ASN A 546 -11.51 16.70 -7.50
N ALA A 547 -11.39 16.53 -6.18
CA ALA A 547 -11.62 17.62 -5.23
C ALA A 547 -10.72 18.85 -5.52
N ASP A 548 -9.43 18.61 -5.81
CA ASP A 548 -8.46 19.71 -6.07
C ASP A 548 -8.84 20.56 -7.29
N VAL A 549 -9.33 19.90 -8.36
CA VAL A 549 -9.78 20.59 -9.58
C VAL A 549 -11.02 21.42 -9.30
N LEU A 550 -12.01 20.84 -8.59
CA LEU A 550 -13.24 21.55 -8.27
C LEU A 550 -13.02 22.67 -7.26
N GLU A 551 -12.17 22.47 -6.25
CA GLU A 551 -11.78 23.53 -5.31
C GLU A 551 -11.08 24.70 -6.02
N GLY A 552 -10.23 24.42 -7.01
CA GLY A 552 -9.61 25.44 -7.86
C GLY A 552 -10.60 26.22 -8.73
N LEU A 553 -11.82 25.75 -8.87
CA LEU A 553 -12.90 26.40 -9.63
C LEU A 553 -13.97 27.02 -8.71
N ARG A 554 -13.78 26.97 -7.40
CA ARG A 554 -14.72 27.55 -6.42
C ARG A 554 -14.97 29.02 -6.70
N GLY A 555 -16.23 29.41 -6.72
CA GLY A 555 -16.66 30.81 -7.01
C GLY A 555 -16.64 31.16 -8.51
N VAL A 556 -16.18 30.31 -9.42
CA VAL A 556 -16.22 30.56 -10.87
C VAL A 556 -17.64 30.38 -11.42
N HIS A 557 -18.38 29.41 -10.92
CA HIS A 557 -19.76 29.11 -11.30
C HIS A 557 -20.53 28.48 -10.14
N PRO A 558 -21.79 28.84 -9.87
CA PRO A 558 -22.57 28.32 -8.74
C PRO A 558 -22.65 26.78 -8.72
N ALA A 559 -22.76 26.13 -9.88
CA ALA A 559 -22.79 24.68 -10.01
C ALA A 559 -21.58 24.00 -9.35
N VAL A 560 -20.39 24.61 -9.37
CA VAL A 560 -19.17 24.02 -8.77
C VAL A 560 -19.29 23.94 -7.25
N ASP A 561 -19.71 25.02 -6.59
CA ASP A 561 -19.90 25.07 -5.14
C ASP A 561 -21.00 24.08 -4.72
N LYS A 562 -22.08 23.99 -5.48
CA LYS A 562 -23.17 23.03 -5.27
C LYS A 562 -22.70 21.58 -5.43
N VAL A 563 -21.89 21.28 -6.45
CA VAL A 563 -21.31 19.93 -6.63
C VAL A 563 -20.38 19.55 -5.50
N LEU A 564 -19.52 20.46 -5.03
CA LEU A 564 -18.66 20.22 -3.87
C LEU A 564 -19.49 19.91 -2.62
N ARG A 565 -20.55 20.70 -2.37
CA ARG A 565 -21.49 20.49 -1.27
C ARG A 565 -22.26 19.18 -1.41
N TYR A 566 -22.79 18.88 -2.61
CA TYR A 566 -23.47 17.63 -2.94
C TYR A 566 -22.61 16.40 -2.62
N ARG A 567 -21.36 16.40 -3.06
CA ARG A 567 -20.41 15.31 -2.77
C ARG A 567 -20.14 15.14 -1.28
N THR A 568 -20.01 16.24 -0.56
CA THR A 568 -19.82 16.21 0.90
C THR A 568 -21.03 15.59 1.59
N LEU A 569 -22.24 16.03 1.29
CA LEU A 569 -23.47 15.52 1.89
C LEU A 569 -23.73 14.06 1.51
N THR A 570 -23.51 13.69 0.23
CA THR A 570 -23.65 12.32 -0.24
C THR A 570 -22.69 11.38 0.49
N LYS A 571 -21.43 11.78 0.69
CA LYS A 571 -20.46 11.02 1.47
C LYS A 571 -20.87 10.87 2.94
N LEU A 572 -21.36 11.96 3.55
CA LEU A 572 -21.85 11.91 4.94
C LEU A 572 -23.03 10.95 5.07
N ARG A 573 -24.00 11.00 4.15
CA ARG A 573 -25.12 10.09 4.14
C ARG A 573 -24.71 8.63 3.93
N SER A 574 -24.01 8.33 2.81
CA SER A 574 -23.75 6.95 2.42
C SER A 574 -22.69 6.26 3.29
N THR A 575 -21.59 6.94 3.58
CA THR A 575 -20.47 6.34 4.32
C THR A 575 -20.73 6.33 5.82
N TYR A 576 -21.25 7.45 6.37
CA TYR A 576 -21.40 7.55 7.82
C TYR A 576 -22.80 7.18 8.30
N CYS A 577 -23.91 7.75 7.75
CA CYS A 577 -25.23 7.34 8.22
C CYS A 577 -25.55 5.88 7.86
N GLU A 578 -25.57 5.54 6.58
CA GLU A 578 -25.92 4.19 6.12
C GLU A 578 -24.87 3.15 6.56
N GLY A 579 -23.59 3.51 6.56
CA GLY A 579 -22.50 2.63 6.99
C GLY A 579 -22.56 2.32 8.48
N LEU A 580 -22.76 3.33 9.34
CA LEU A 580 -22.91 3.12 10.79
C LEU A 580 -24.17 2.32 11.12
N LEU A 581 -25.31 2.63 10.48
CA LEU A 581 -26.57 1.90 10.72
C LEU A 581 -26.45 0.40 10.44
N LYS A 582 -25.65 0.01 9.45
CA LYS A 582 -25.38 -1.40 9.12
C LYS A 582 -24.45 -2.08 10.13
N ALA A 583 -23.58 -1.31 10.78
CA ALA A 583 -22.61 -1.82 11.74
C ALA A 583 -23.15 -1.96 13.17
N ILE A 584 -24.37 -1.45 13.45
CA ILE A 584 -24.98 -1.56 14.76
C ILE A 584 -25.43 -2.99 15.01
N THR A 585 -24.92 -3.59 16.06
CA THR A 585 -25.28 -4.93 16.53
C THR A 585 -26.57 -4.96 17.36
N ALA A 586 -27.01 -6.14 17.80
CA ALA A 586 -28.26 -6.32 18.51
C ALA A 586 -28.33 -5.62 19.89
N ASP A 587 -27.18 -5.36 20.50
CA ASP A 587 -27.04 -4.61 21.77
C ASP A 587 -27.04 -3.06 21.58
N GLY A 588 -27.23 -2.59 20.34
CA GLY A 588 -27.23 -1.17 20.01
C GLY A 588 -25.84 -0.54 19.91
N ARG A 589 -24.76 -1.32 19.95
CA ARG A 589 -23.40 -0.86 19.92
C ARG A 589 -22.75 -1.14 18.56
N ILE A 590 -21.67 -0.45 18.29
CA ILE A 590 -20.74 -0.68 17.18
C ILE A 590 -19.46 -1.27 17.75
N HIS A 591 -19.11 -2.49 17.31
CA HIS A 591 -17.90 -3.20 17.69
C HIS A 591 -16.89 -3.11 16.54
N SER A 592 -16.11 -2.04 16.53
CA SER A 592 -15.08 -1.83 15.53
C SER A 592 -13.86 -2.69 15.80
N SER A 593 -13.17 -3.16 14.76
CA SER A 593 -11.90 -3.87 14.91
C SER A 593 -10.73 -2.88 15.02
N PHE A 594 -9.86 -3.06 16.02
CA PHE A 594 -8.65 -2.27 16.23
C PHE A 594 -7.42 -3.09 15.90
N ASN A 595 -6.66 -2.68 14.88
CA ASN A 595 -5.54 -3.45 14.35
C ASN A 595 -4.20 -2.84 14.77
N GLN A 596 -3.31 -3.68 15.33
CA GLN A 596 -1.96 -3.29 15.76
C GLN A 596 -0.92 -3.40 14.66
N THR A 597 -1.14 -4.23 13.65
CA THR A 597 -0.13 -4.67 12.68
C THR A 597 -0.27 -4.07 11.28
N GLU A 598 -1.21 -3.15 11.06
CA GLU A 598 -1.48 -2.60 9.72
C GLU A 598 -0.65 -1.36 9.38
N THR A 599 -0.36 -0.51 10.36
CA THR A 599 0.31 0.76 10.07
C THR A 599 1.83 0.64 10.19
N ARG A 600 2.55 1.33 9.32
CA ARG A 600 4.02 1.33 9.34
C ARG A 600 4.62 2.25 10.42
N THR A 601 3.81 3.04 11.10
CA THR A 601 4.24 4.00 12.13
C THR A 601 3.98 3.53 13.55
N GLY A 602 3.34 2.38 13.74
CA GLY A 602 2.92 1.90 15.06
C GLY A 602 1.55 2.40 15.51
N ARG A 603 0.88 3.28 14.75
CA ARG A 603 -0.49 3.70 15.07
C ARG A 603 -1.45 2.52 14.99
N ILE A 604 -2.48 2.54 15.82
CA ILE A 604 -3.62 1.61 15.73
C ILE A 604 -4.48 2.06 14.56
N SER A 605 -4.97 1.13 13.76
CA SER A 605 -6.02 1.39 12.76
C SER A 605 -7.36 0.85 13.25
N SER A 606 -8.44 1.42 12.74
CA SER A 606 -9.81 0.99 13.03
C SER A 606 -10.51 0.63 11.74
N THR A 607 -11.18 -0.54 11.73
CA THR A 607 -11.91 -1.07 10.57
C THR A 607 -13.26 -1.64 10.99
N GLU A 608 -14.19 -1.74 10.07
CA GLU A 608 -15.50 -2.40 10.21
C GLU A 608 -16.40 -1.91 11.38
N PRO A 609 -16.70 -0.60 11.48
CA PRO A 609 -16.30 0.53 10.62
C PRO A 609 -15.06 1.26 11.14
N ASN A 610 -14.44 2.12 10.31
CA ASN A 610 -13.36 2.97 10.76
C ASN A 610 -13.89 4.15 11.57
N LEU A 611 -13.87 4.06 12.90
CA LEU A 611 -14.32 5.09 13.83
C LEU A 611 -13.33 6.27 13.94
N GLN A 612 -12.06 6.07 13.55
CA GLN A 612 -11.05 7.13 13.57
C GLN A 612 -11.23 8.15 12.42
N ASN A 613 -12.05 7.82 11.43
CA ASN A 613 -12.35 8.71 10.30
C ASN A 613 -13.66 9.50 10.45
N ILE A 614 -14.33 9.46 11.62
CA ILE A 614 -15.52 10.29 11.88
C ILE A 614 -15.14 11.77 11.68
N PRO A 615 -15.84 12.53 10.82
CA PRO A 615 -15.43 13.89 10.47
C PRO A 615 -15.49 14.83 11.67
N VAL A 616 -14.42 15.60 11.90
CA VAL A 616 -14.31 16.51 13.04
C VAL A 616 -14.08 17.97 12.65
N ARG A 617 -13.65 18.21 11.40
CA ARG A 617 -13.25 19.55 10.94
C ARG A 617 -14.42 20.42 10.48
N THR A 618 -15.50 19.81 9.99
CA THR A 618 -16.66 20.54 9.47
C THR A 618 -17.81 20.56 10.51
N PRO A 619 -18.63 21.60 10.56
CA PRO A 619 -19.79 21.62 11.45
C PRO A 619 -20.71 20.41 11.28
N LEU A 620 -21.04 20.05 10.03
CA LEU A 620 -21.85 18.87 9.70
C LEU A 620 -21.20 17.55 10.15
N GLY A 621 -19.87 17.45 10.05
CA GLY A 621 -19.14 16.28 10.51
C GLY A 621 -19.16 16.14 12.02
N ARG A 622 -19.06 17.25 12.77
CA ARG A 622 -19.10 17.22 14.24
C ARG A 622 -20.43 16.71 14.79
N GLU A 623 -21.52 16.90 14.05
CA GLU A 623 -22.83 16.38 14.46
C GLU A 623 -22.83 14.86 14.63
N PHE A 624 -22.01 14.11 13.87
CA PHE A 624 -21.88 12.67 14.03
C PHE A 624 -21.41 12.24 15.42
N ARG A 625 -20.64 13.05 16.12
CA ARG A 625 -20.21 12.78 17.50
C ARG A 625 -21.37 12.82 18.50
N ARG A 626 -22.51 13.45 18.17
CA ARG A 626 -23.72 13.46 18.99
C ARG A 626 -24.40 12.09 19.05
N PHE A 627 -24.21 11.28 18.00
CA PHE A 627 -24.85 9.97 17.90
C PHE A 627 -24.13 8.87 18.71
N PHE A 628 -22.90 9.14 19.11
CA PHE A 628 -22.14 8.26 19.99
C PHE A 628 -22.41 8.67 21.44
N ILE A 629 -23.14 7.83 22.15
CA ILE A 629 -23.72 8.16 23.46
C ILE A 629 -23.29 7.18 24.55
N ALA A 630 -23.35 7.61 25.78
CA ALA A 630 -23.19 6.73 26.94
C ALA A 630 -24.48 5.95 27.21
N LYS A 631 -24.35 4.77 27.81
CA LYS A 631 -25.47 4.01 28.35
C LYS A 631 -26.21 4.84 29.40
N GLU A 632 -27.50 4.58 29.61
CA GLU A 632 -28.30 5.18 30.67
C GLU A 632 -27.63 5.00 32.05
N GLY A 633 -27.51 6.08 32.81
CA GLY A 633 -26.79 6.12 34.09
C GLY A 633 -25.26 6.35 33.95
N ASN A 634 -24.70 6.26 32.73
CA ASN A 634 -23.31 6.48 32.46
C ASN A 634 -23.04 7.85 31.78
N VAL A 635 -21.77 8.20 31.73
CA VAL A 635 -21.21 9.31 30.94
C VAL A 635 -20.01 8.79 30.13
N LEU A 636 -19.68 9.54 29.06
CA LEU A 636 -18.41 9.42 28.36
C LEU A 636 -17.43 10.42 29.00
N VAL A 637 -16.21 9.97 29.22
CA VAL A 637 -15.09 10.83 29.61
C VAL A 637 -14.09 10.75 28.46
N ASP A 638 -13.84 11.89 27.85
CA ASP A 638 -12.91 12.07 26.73
C ASP A 638 -11.68 12.83 27.22
N ALA A 639 -10.51 12.29 26.98
CA ALA A 639 -9.24 12.94 27.29
C ALA A 639 -8.35 13.01 26.06
N ASP A 640 -7.79 14.20 25.80
CA ASP A 640 -7.01 14.49 24.61
C ASP A 640 -5.63 15.04 24.99
N TYR A 641 -4.57 14.55 24.33
CA TYR A 641 -3.24 15.12 24.52
C TYR A 641 -3.11 16.50 23.91
N SER A 642 -2.58 17.43 24.68
CA SER A 642 -2.24 18.76 24.18
C SER A 642 -0.95 18.69 23.35
N GLN A 643 -1.09 18.64 22.01
CA GLN A 643 0.02 18.79 21.03
C GLN A 643 1.15 17.77 21.20
N ILE A 644 0.82 16.50 21.38
CA ILE A 644 1.79 15.42 21.66
C ILE A 644 2.96 15.38 20.66
N GLU A 645 2.69 15.48 19.34
CA GLU A 645 3.75 15.38 18.31
C GLU A 645 4.77 16.55 18.42
N LEU A 646 4.33 17.75 18.77
CA LEU A 646 5.22 18.91 18.95
C LEU A 646 6.01 18.81 20.25
N ARG A 647 5.47 18.22 21.31
CA ARG A 647 6.17 17.94 22.56
C ARG A 647 7.25 16.85 22.35
N VAL A 648 6.92 15.81 21.61
CA VAL A 648 7.89 14.80 21.18
C VAL A 648 8.99 15.44 20.32
N LEU A 649 8.63 16.30 19.36
CA LEU A 649 9.63 17.01 18.54
C LEU A 649 10.57 17.87 19.42
N ALA A 650 10.03 18.66 20.34
CA ALA A 650 10.81 19.48 21.26
C ALA A 650 11.85 18.67 22.07
N HIS A 651 11.45 17.43 22.46
CA HIS A 651 12.31 16.51 23.18
C HIS A 651 13.40 15.91 22.28
N VAL A 652 13.01 15.27 21.14
CA VAL A 652 13.98 14.55 20.27
C VAL A 652 14.93 15.49 19.54
N ALA A 653 14.48 16.70 19.23
CA ALA A 653 15.27 17.76 18.64
C ALA A 653 16.16 18.47 19.67
N ASN A 654 15.90 18.27 20.96
CA ASN A 654 16.52 19.00 22.07
C ASN A 654 16.52 20.54 21.85
N ASP A 655 15.41 21.05 21.31
CA ASP A 655 15.27 22.48 21.03
C ASP A 655 14.92 23.25 22.30
N THR A 656 15.89 24.01 22.78
CA THR A 656 15.79 24.72 24.08
C THR A 656 14.67 25.74 24.09
N GLN A 657 14.44 26.42 22.95
CA GLN A 657 13.40 27.45 22.85
C GLN A 657 12.00 26.82 22.88
N MET A 658 11.80 25.75 22.14
CA MET A 658 10.52 25.02 22.10
C MET A 658 10.24 24.35 23.44
N GLN A 659 11.26 23.80 24.10
CA GLN A 659 11.14 23.20 25.44
C GLN A 659 10.73 24.25 26.48
N GLU A 660 11.32 25.43 26.41
CA GLU A 660 11.00 26.52 27.35
C GLU A 660 9.55 27.01 27.18
N ASP A 661 9.09 27.17 25.94
CA ASP A 661 7.71 27.56 25.68
C ASP A 661 6.71 26.55 26.27
N PHE A 662 6.98 25.23 26.12
CA PHE A 662 6.16 24.19 26.71
C PHE A 662 6.23 24.16 28.25
N ARG A 663 7.40 24.38 28.86
CA ARG A 663 7.55 24.42 30.32
C ARG A 663 6.82 25.61 30.95
N LEU A 664 6.78 26.73 30.23
CA LEU A 664 6.07 27.92 30.66
C LEU A 664 4.55 27.89 30.37
N GLY A 665 4.06 26.79 29.77
CA GLY A 665 2.64 26.64 29.41
C GLY A 665 2.17 27.57 28.30
N ARG A 666 3.08 28.11 27.49
CA ARG A 666 2.76 29.02 26.38
C ARG A 666 2.11 28.26 25.20
N ASP A 667 1.19 28.96 24.51
CA ASP A 667 0.64 28.42 23.26
C ASP A 667 1.70 28.39 22.16
N ILE A 668 2.19 27.21 21.82
CA ILE A 668 3.28 27.03 20.86
C ILE A 668 2.95 27.62 19.48
N HIS A 669 1.67 27.62 19.05
CA HIS A 669 1.28 28.17 17.77
C HIS A 669 1.32 29.70 17.77
N THR A 670 0.94 30.31 18.89
CA THR A 670 1.07 31.75 19.11
C THR A 670 2.53 32.16 19.20
N MET A 671 3.36 31.40 19.95
CA MET A 671 4.79 31.65 20.04
C MET A 671 5.49 31.51 18.69
N THR A 672 5.13 30.48 17.92
CA THR A 672 5.65 30.34 16.54
C THR A 672 5.25 31.52 15.67
N ALA A 673 3.98 31.95 15.72
CA ALA A 673 3.52 33.12 14.97
C ALA A 673 4.28 34.39 15.36
N ALA A 674 4.42 34.66 16.67
CA ALA A 674 5.16 35.83 17.18
C ALA A 674 6.58 35.87 16.61
N ARG A 675 7.29 34.72 16.56
CA ARG A 675 8.66 34.65 16.05
C ARG A 675 8.77 34.70 14.53
N VAL A 676 7.89 33.99 13.83
CA VAL A 676 7.92 33.94 12.36
C VAL A 676 7.52 35.29 11.76
N PHE A 677 6.57 36.00 12.39
CA PHE A 677 6.12 37.32 11.95
C PHE A 677 6.88 38.48 12.64
N ASP A 678 7.88 38.18 13.48
CA ASP A 678 8.70 39.15 14.23
C ASP A 678 7.85 40.20 14.96
N MET A 679 6.94 39.72 15.82
CA MET A 679 6.02 40.58 16.54
C MET A 679 5.77 40.11 17.98
N PRO A 680 5.34 41.01 18.87
CA PRO A 680 4.89 40.66 20.23
C PRO A 680 3.73 39.67 20.23
N GLU A 681 3.73 38.76 21.24
CA GLU A 681 2.71 37.71 21.39
C GLU A 681 1.28 38.23 21.43
N ASP A 682 1.06 39.36 22.10
CA ASP A 682 -0.25 40.01 22.25
C ASP A 682 -0.81 40.62 20.96
N LEU A 683 0.03 40.79 19.95
CA LEU A 683 -0.38 41.29 18.61
C LEU A 683 -0.63 40.14 17.59
N VAL A 684 -0.43 38.89 17.98
CA VAL A 684 -0.68 37.73 17.11
C VAL A 684 -2.18 37.58 16.86
N THR A 685 -2.59 37.74 15.60
CA THR A 685 -3.98 37.54 15.20
C THR A 685 -4.37 36.06 15.11
N PRO A 686 -5.66 35.72 15.24
CA PRO A 686 -6.11 34.32 15.04
C PRO A 686 -5.72 33.73 13.68
N GLN A 687 -5.66 34.56 12.63
CA GLN A 687 -5.21 34.09 11.30
C GLN A 687 -3.73 33.76 11.27
N MET A 688 -2.89 34.57 11.91
CA MET A 688 -1.44 34.31 12.02
C MET A 688 -1.18 33.06 12.84
N ARG A 689 -1.88 32.91 13.98
CA ARG A 689 -1.83 31.68 14.78
C ARG A 689 -2.23 30.43 13.96
N SER A 690 -3.28 30.55 13.14
CA SER A 690 -3.73 29.45 12.27
C SER A 690 -2.68 29.09 11.20
N ARG A 691 -2.02 30.08 10.60
CA ARG A 691 -0.91 29.88 9.66
C ARG A 691 0.28 29.22 10.36
N ALA A 692 0.67 29.72 11.53
CA ALA A 692 1.75 29.10 12.31
C ALA A 692 1.41 27.67 12.73
N LYS A 693 0.17 27.36 13.05
CA LYS A 693 -0.28 25.97 13.28
C LYS A 693 -0.04 25.10 12.07
N ALA A 694 -0.37 25.55 10.85
CA ALA A 694 -0.11 24.80 9.63
C ALA A 694 1.40 24.62 9.36
N VAL A 695 2.22 25.65 9.67
CA VAL A 695 3.68 25.54 9.58
C VAL A 695 4.22 24.50 10.59
N ASN A 696 3.83 24.58 11.86
CA ASN A 696 4.25 23.65 12.90
C ASN A 696 3.99 22.20 12.51
N PHE A 697 2.75 21.88 12.11
CA PHE A 697 2.43 20.53 11.65
C PHE A 697 3.09 20.18 10.31
N GLY A 698 3.16 21.15 9.39
CA GLY A 698 3.84 20.97 8.11
C GLY A 698 5.30 20.53 8.28
N ILE A 699 6.04 21.16 9.20
CA ILE A 699 7.43 20.81 9.50
C ILE A 699 7.52 19.37 10.04
N VAL A 700 6.67 18.99 11.00
CA VAL A 700 6.61 17.61 11.52
C VAL A 700 6.37 16.60 10.40
N TYR A 701 5.50 16.93 9.43
CA TYR A 701 5.20 16.05 8.30
C TYR A 701 6.15 16.19 7.10
N GLY A 702 7.17 17.04 7.21
CA GLY A 702 8.15 17.28 6.13
C GLY A 702 7.54 17.92 4.88
N ILE A 703 6.57 18.84 5.08
CA ILE A 703 5.89 19.53 3.98
C ILE A 703 6.86 20.43 3.22
N GLY A 704 6.75 20.42 1.88
CA GLY A 704 7.48 21.39 1.04
C GLY A 704 6.68 22.69 0.86
N ALA A 705 7.38 23.78 0.51
CA ALA A 705 6.81 25.11 0.34
C ALA A 705 5.62 25.15 -0.63
N PHE A 706 5.61 24.33 -1.68
CA PHE A 706 4.50 24.23 -2.62
C PHE A 706 3.19 23.73 -1.97
N SER A 707 3.27 22.72 -1.13
CA SER A 707 2.08 22.21 -0.42
C SER A 707 1.65 23.19 0.67
N LEU A 708 2.61 23.69 1.45
CA LEU A 708 2.32 24.69 2.50
C LEU A 708 1.66 25.95 1.93
N SER A 709 2.12 26.46 0.77
CA SER A 709 1.52 27.65 0.15
C SER A 709 0.04 27.49 -0.19
N LYS A 710 -0.36 26.26 -0.60
CA LYS A 710 -1.77 25.92 -0.84
C LYS A 710 -2.58 25.84 0.45
N ASP A 711 -2.01 25.23 1.48
CA ASP A 711 -2.69 24.99 2.76
C ASP A 711 -3.01 26.30 3.50
N ILE A 712 -2.11 27.30 3.41
CA ILE A 712 -2.28 28.57 4.11
C ILE A 712 -2.68 29.75 3.18
N GLY A 713 -2.86 29.49 1.88
CA GLY A 713 -3.35 30.47 0.91
C GLY A 713 -2.36 31.63 0.66
N VAL A 714 -1.06 31.33 0.56
CA VAL A 714 0.00 32.30 0.28
C VAL A 714 0.80 31.93 -0.96
N SER A 715 1.68 32.81 -1.43
CA SER A 715 2.60 32.47 -2.52
C SER A 715 3.62 31.41 -2.07
N ARG A 716 4.19 30.69 -3.05
CA ARG A 716 5.24 29.70 -2.77
C ARG A 716 6.45 30.34 -2.08
N ARG A 717 6.81 31.56 -2.46
CA ARG A 717 7.94 32.29 -1.86
C ARG A 717 7.67 32.63 -0.40
N GLU A 718 6.49 33.13 -0.05
CA GLU A 718 6.12 33.38 1.34
C GLU A 718 6.13 32.08 2.17
N ALA A 719 5.68 30.96 1.59
CA ALA A 719 5.75 29.67 2.27
C ALA A 719 7.19 29.18 2.49
N GLU A 720 8.11 29.44 1.53
CA GLU A 720 9.54 29.20 1.68
C GLU A 720 10.13 30.06 2.81
N ASP A 721 9.78 31.36 2.86
CA ASP A 721 10.22 32.28 3.90
C ASP A 721 9.70 31.82 5.30
N TYR A 722 8.46 31.37 5.40
CA TYR A 722 7.92 30.84 6.67
C TYR A 722 8.64 29.59 7.15
N ILE A 723 8.96 28.65 6.28
CA ILE A 723 9.74 27.45 6.63
C ILE A 723 11.15 27.86 7.09
N HIS A 724 11.80 28.76 6.36
CA HIS A 724 13.13 29.24 6.68
C HIS A 724 13.15 29.94 8.04
N ASP A 725 12.24 30.86 8.29
CA ASP A 725 12.15 31.61 9.54
C ASP A 725 11.80 30.71 10.73
N TYR A 726 10.95 29.70 10.52
CA TYR A 726 10.69 28.68 11.51
C TYR A 726 11.97 27.93 11.91
N LEU A 727 12.70 27.38 10.93
CA LEU A 727 13.94 26.61 11.17
C LEU A 727 15.07 27.48 11.75
N ARG A 728 15.12 28.78 11.41
CA ARG A 728 16.05 29.74 12.01
C ARG A 728 15.76 29.98 13.49
N ASN A 729 14.48 30.07 13.87
CA ASN A 729 14.06 30.29 15.25
C ASN A 729 14.14 29.03 16.10
N TYR A 730 13.84 27.87 15.55
CA TYR A 730 13.94 26.56 16.20
C TYR A 730 15.15 25.78 15.65
N LYS A 731 16.33 26.20 16.06
CA LYS A 731 17.59 25.66 15.54
C LYS A 731 17.79 24.19 15.86
N GLY A 732 17.40 23.73 17.05
CA GLY A 732 17.44 22.33 17.42
C GLY A 732 16.58 21.47 16.51
N VAL A 733 15.40 21.98 16.07
CA VAL A 733 14.55 21.29 15.10
C VAL A 733 15.24 21.20 13.73
N ALA A 734 15.87 22.30 13.26
CA ALA A 734 16.62 22.28 12.00
C ALA A 734 17.74 21.23 12.01
N ASP A 735 18.57 21.23 13.05
CA ASP A 735 19.66 20.27 13.22
C ASP A 735 19.16 18.82 13.31
N TYR A 736 18.03 18.59 13.97
CA TYR A 736 17.37 17.27 14.04
C TYR A 736 16.92 16.80 12.67
N MET A 737 16.26 17.66 11.88
CA MET A 737 15.72 17.31 10.56
C MET A 737 16.81 16.90 9.55
N GLU A 738 18.02 17.44 9.69
CA GLU A 738 19.18 17.01 8.88
C GLU A 738 19.79 15.72 9.44
N ARG A 739 20.07 15.67 10.74
CA ARG A 739 20.70 14.53 11.41
C ARG A 739 19.91 13.24 11.22
N VAL A 740 18.60 13.24 11.43
CA VAL A 740 17.77 12.04 11.32
C VAL A 740 17.79 11.42 9.91
N VAL A 741 17.89 12.25 8.88
CA VAL A 741 17.99 11.77 7.50
C VAL A 741 19.37 11.16 7.22
N GLU A 742 20.44 11.76 7.71
CA GLU A 742 21.79 11.21 7.54
C GLU A 742 21.98 9.90 8.33
N GLU A 743 21.47 9.84 9.54
CA GLU A 743 21.45 8.60 10.34
C GLU A 743 20.62 7.51 9.65
N ALA A 744 19.47 7.86 9.10
CA ALA A 744 18.64 6.93 8.36
C ALA A 744 19.31 6.39 7.08
N LYS A 745 20.04 7.23 6.35
CA LYS A 745 20.84 6.80 5.19
C LYS A 745 21.94 5.82 5.59
N LYS A 746 22.58 6.05 6.74
CA LYS A 746 23.66 5.19 7.26
C LYS A 746 23.13 3.85 7.79
N ASN A 747 22.04 3.88 8.55
CA ASN A 747 21.52 2.72 9.27
C ASN A 747 20.51 1.90 8.44
N GLY A 748 19.91 2.50 7.40
CA GLY A 748 18.84 1.89 6.61
C GLY A 748 17.46 1.96 7.26
N TYR A 749 17.32 2.51 8.47
CA TYR A 749 16.08 2.64 9.22
C TYR A 749 16.05 3.90 10.09
N VAL A 750 14.88 4.24 10.59
CA VAL A 750 14.63 5.17 11.69
C VAL A 750 13.92 4.45 12.82
N GLU A 751 14.03 4.99 14.05
CA GLU A 751 13.39 4.40 15.22
C GLU A 751 12.72 5.44 16.13
N THR A 752 11.73 4.99 16.92
CA THR A 752 11.09 5.79 17.98
C THR A 752 11.93 5.80 19.26
N LEU A 753 11.55 6.61 20.23
CA LEU A 753 12.18 6.60 21.59
C LEU A 753 12.08 5.23 22.27
N PHE A 754 11.16 4.38 21.85
CA PHE A 754 10.94 3.05 22.42
C PHE A 754 11.53 1.93 21.56
N GLY A 755 12.34 2.25 20.52
CA GLY A 755 13.02 1.28 19.68
C GLY A 755 12.16 0.67 18.57
N ARG A 756 10.96 1.21 18.29
CA ARG A 756 10.18 0.78 17.11
C ARG A 756 10.87 1.23 15.85
N ARG A 757 11.20 0.29 14.94
CA ARG A 757 11.94 0.56 13.72
C ARG A 757 11.06 0.63 12.48
N ARG A 758 11.46 1.48 11.54
CA ARG A 758 10.95 1.48 10.18
C ARG A 758 12.12 1.52 9.20
N TYR A 759 12.25 0.50 8.38
CA TYR A 759 13.26 0.42 7.34
C TYR A 759 12.89 1.32 6.18
N LEU A 760 13.89 2.00 5.57
CA LEU A 760 13.73 3.03 4.55
C LEU A 760 14.59 2.74 3.31
N PRO A 761 14.32 1.67 2.58
CA PRO A 761 15.05 1.36 1.34
C PRO A 761 14.88 2.45 0.27
N GLU A 762 13.84 3.28 0.37
CA GLU A 762 13.60 4.41 -0.52
C GLU A 762 14.74 5.43 -0.52
N LEU A 763 15.50 5.55 0.57
CA LEU A 763 16.64 6.48 0.68
C LEU A 763 17.81 6.11 -0.25
N ALA A 764 17.93 4.83 -0.59
CA ALA A 764 18.96 4.34 -1.52
C ALA A 764 18.52 4.39 -3.01
N SER A 765 17.28 4.78 -3.30
CA SER A 765 16.73 4.78 -4.65
C SER A 765 17.40 5.82 -5.55
N SER A 766 17.66 5.47 -6.81
CA SER A 766 18.11 6.39 -7.86
C SER A 766 17.04 7.43 -8.24
N ASN A 767 15.75 7.13 -7.96
CA ASN A 767 14.63 8.02 -8.24
C ASN A 767 14.52 9.13 -7.20
N PHE A 768 14.65 10.39 -7.67
CA PHE A 768 14.57 11.58 -6.81
C PHE A 768 13.27 11.64 -5.96
N ASN A 769 12.11 11.34 -6.55
CA ASN A 769 10.82 11.40 -5.85
C ASN A 769 10.74 10.35 -4.74
N MET A 770 11.31 9.17 -4.96
CA MET A 770 11.37 8.10 -3.95
C MET A 770 12.30 8.47 -2.82
N ARG A 771 13.51 9.00 -3.12
CA ARG A 771 14.41 9.50 -2.07
C ARG A 771 13.77 10.62 -1.25
N ALA A 772 13.16 11.60 -1.92
CA ALA A 772 12.46 12.69 -1.24
C ALA A 772 11.28 12.18 -0.38
N PHE A 773 10.60 11.11 -0.81
CA PHE A 773 9.60 10.43 0.02
C PHE A 773 10.25 9.77 1.25
N GLY A 774 11.34 9.02 1.06
CA GLY A 774 12.10 8.39 2.15
C GLY A 774 12.60 9.42 3.17
N GLU A 775 13.11 10.57 2.73
CA GLU A 775 13.55 11.65 3.62
C GLU A 775 12.40 12.27 4.44
N ARG A 776 11.21 12.44 3.82
CA ARG A 776 10.02 12.90 4.58
C ARG A 776 9.62 11.87 5.64
N VAL A 777 9.63 10.59 5.29
CA VAL A 777 9.33 9.52 6.24
C VAL A 777 10.36 9.45 7.36
N ALA A 778 11.64 9.65 7.06
CA ALA A 778 12.70 9.66 8.06
C ALA A 778 12.51 10.77 9.10
N ARG A 779 12.06 11.95 8.69
CA ARG A 779 11.77 13.06 9.60
C ARG A 779 10.51 12.85 10.44
N ASN A 780 9.46 12.28 9.85
CA ASN A 780 8.14 12.16 10.47
C ASN A 780 8.02 10.93 11.38
N MET A 781 8.51 9.76 10.95
CA MET A 781 8.25 8.49 11.63
C MET A 781 8.71 8.46 13.09
N PRO A 782 9.91 8.95 13.49
CA PRO A 782 10.31 8.93 14.89
C PRO A 782 9.38 9.74 15.79
N ILE A 783 8.83 10.84 15.29
CA ILE A 783 7.93 11.72 16.05
C ILE A 783 6.55 11.07 16.17
N GLN A 784 5.96 10.71 15.02
CA GLN A 784 4.61 10.14 14.95
C GLN A 784 4.55 8.76 15.60
N GLY A 785 5.58 7.92 15.40
CA GLY A 785 5.67 6.60 16.02
C GLY A 785 5.86 6.70 17.53
N THR A 786 6.68 7.62 18.02
CA THR A 786 6.83 7.86 19.47
C THR A 786 5.51 8.33 20.09
N ALA A 787 4.79 9.24 19.43
CA ALA A 787 3.46 9.65 19.90
C ALA A 787 2.48 8.47 19.97
N ALA A 788 2.52 7.57 18.97
CA ALA A 788 1.71 6.36 18.98
C ALA A 788 2.10 5.40 20.11
N ASP A 789 3.39 5.23 20.39
CA ASP A 789 3.86 4.40 21.50
C ASP A 789 3.43 4.98 22.86
N ILE A 790 3.51 6.30 23.03
CA ILE A 790 3.03 6.99 24.25
C ILE A 790 1.54 6.75 24.49
N ILE A 791 0.71 6.87 23.46
CA ILE A 791 -0.73 6.62 23.57
C ILE A 791 -1.00 5.15 23.93
N LYS A 792 -0.27 4.20 23.35
CA LYS A 792 -0.38 2.78 23.69
C LYS A 792 -0.04 2.51 25.16
N ILE A 793 1.03 3.12 25.67
CA ILE A 793 1.41 3.06 27.08
C ILE A 793 0.29 3.64 27.97
N ALA A 794 -0.22 4.81 27.61
CA ALA A 794 -1.31 5.44 28.33
C ALA A 794 -2.57 4.54 28.38
N MET A 795 -2.94 3.90 27.26
CA MET A 795 -4.08 2.96 27.21
C MET A 795 -3.90 1.80 28.20
N VAL A 796 -2.69 1.22 28.24
CA VAL A 796 -2.35 0.13 29.16
C VAL A 796 -2.41 0.61 30.62
N HIS A 797 -1.86 1.78 30.93
CA HIS A 797 -1.86 2.36 32.27
C HIS A 797 -3.27 2.68 32.73
N VAL A 798 -4.06 3.37 31.91
CA VAL A 798 -5.47 3.70 32.18
C VAL A 798 -6.27 2.44 32.49
N ARG A 799 -6.22 1.44 31.63
CA ARG A 799 -6.92 0.15 31.85
C ARG A 799 -6.51 -0.51 33.17
N ASN A 800 -5.22 -0.56 33.47
CA ASN A 800 -4.72 -1.18 34.70
C ASN A 800 -5.15 -0.41 35.93
N ARG A 801 -5.14 0.92 35.89
CA ARG A 801 -5.58 1.79 36.98
C ARG A 801 -7.08 1.66 37.25
N LEU A 802 -7.92 1.68 36.20
CA LEU A 802 -9.37 1.47 36.33
C LEU A 802 -9.69 0.15 37.02
N LYS A 803 -8.98 -0.93 36.64
CA LYS A 803 -9.15 -2.25 37.29
C LYS A 803 -8.63 -2.30 38.72
N ALA A 804 -7.49 -1.67 39.01
CA ALA A 804 -6.92 -1.64 40.35
C ALA A 804 -7.85 -0.89 41.33
N GLU A 805 -8.48 0.18 40.88
CA GLU A 805 -9.45 0.95 41.67
C GLU A 805 -10.87 0.33 41.65
N LYS A 806 -11.05 -0.80 40.94
CA LYS A 806 -12.32 -1.55 40.83
C LYS A 806 -13.50 -0.69 40.32
N LEU A 807 -13.23 0.22 39.41
CA LEU A 807 -14.25 1.04 38.78
C LEU A 807 -15.02 0.25 37.72
N ASP A 808 -16.31 0.58 37.53
CA ASP A 808 -17.12 0.05 36.42
C ASP A 808 -16.97 0.93 35.17
N ALA A 809 -15.74 1.30 34.90
CA ALA A 809 -15.34 2.16 33.81
C ALA A 809 -14.61 1.35 32.73
N LYS A 810 -14.89 1.62 31.45
CA LYS A 810 -14.33 0.90 30.30
C LYS A 810 -13.76 1.85 29.28
N LEU A 811 -12.49 1.63 28.89
CA LEU A 811 -11.93 2.27 27.70
C LEU A 811 -12.62 1.68 26.46
N ILE A 812 -13.24 2.52 25.63
CA ILE A 812 -14.07 2.08 24.51
C ILE A 812 -13.58 2.54 23.16
N LEU A 813 -12.78 3.62 23.09
CA LEU A 813 -12.27 4.14 21.82
C LEU A 813 -10.94 4.87 22.02
N GLN A 814 -10.06 4.73 21.06
CA GLN A 814 -8.87 5.56 20.83
C GLN A 814 -8.97 6.17 19.44
N VAL A 815 -8.88 7.51 19.34
CA VAL A 815 -8.90 8.27 18.08
C VAL A 815 -7.80 9.32 18.09
N HIS A 816 -6.84 9.21 17.15
CA HIS A 816 -5.69 10.11 17.07
C HIS A 816 -4.90 10.15 18.40
N ASP A 817 -5.00 11.23 19.16
CA ASP A 817 -4.38 11.50 20.45
C ASP A 817 -5.39 11.52 21.63
N GLU A 818 -6.58 10.97 21.40
CA GLU A 818 -7.75 11.02 22.26
C GLU A 818 -8.12 9.63 22.79
N LEU A 819 -8.46 9.52 24.07
CA LEU A 819 -8.97 8.31 24.73
C LEU A 819 -10.35 8.55 25.27
N ILE A 820 -11.28 7.62 25.03
CA ILE A 820 -12.68 7.72 25.50
C ILE A 820 -13.01 6.55 26.41
N VAL A 821 -13.47 6.88 27.62
CA VAL A 821 -13.91 5.93 28.64
C VAL A 821 -15.38 6.11 28.89
N GLU A 822 -16.16 5.02 28.92
CA GLU A 822 -17.54 5.01 29.41
C GLU A 822 -17.54 4.59 30.89
N CYS A 823 -18.19 5.36 31.78
CA CYS A 823 -18.25 5.06 33.19
C CYS A 823 -19.59 5.50 33.81
N PRO A 824 -19.99 4.95 34.97
CA PRO A 824 -21.08 5.48 35.78
C PRO A 824 -20.86 6.99 36.08
N GLU A 825 -21.94 7.78 36.10
CA GLU A 825 -21.84 9.22 36.30
C GLU A 825 -21.15 9.57 37.64
N ALA A 826 -21.36 8.75 38.69
CA ALA A 826 -20.71 8.92 39.98
C ALA A 826 -19.19 8.71 39.96
N GLU A 827 -18.65 8.02 38.99
CA GLU A 827 -17.20 7.77 38.83
C GLU A 827 -16.51 8.79 37.93
N SER A 828 -17.27 9.68 37.28
CA SER A 828 -16.79 10.58 36.23
C SER A 828 -15.56 11.40 36.63
N ASP A 829 -15.58 12.05 37.81
CA ASP A 829 -14.47 12.90 38.26
C ASP A 829 -13.22 12.08 38.58
N THR A 830 -13.40 10.85 39.10
CA THR A 830 -12.30 9.92 39.37
C THR A 830 -11.69 9.48 38.03
N VAL A 831 -12.51 9.11 37.05
CA VAL A 831 -12.07 8.69 35.73
C VAL A 831 -11.35 9.81 34.95
N LYS A 832 -11.84 11.08 35.04
CA LYS A 832 -11.13 12.24 34.48
C LYS A 832 -9.72 12.33 35.04
N LYS A 833 -9.61 12.31 36.37
CA LYS A 833 -8.33 12.39 37.06
C LYS A 833 -7.39 11.23 36.68
N ILE A 834 -7.90 10.02 36.56
CA ILE A 834 -7.11 8.86 36.11
C ILE A 834 -6.59 9.08 34.69
N LEU A 835 -7.45 9.50 33.75
CA LEU A 835 -7.04 9.77 32.37
C LEU A 835 -5.96 10.86 32.31
N GLU A 836 -6.17 12.00 32.98
CA GLU A 836 -5.20 13.09 33.01
C GLU A 836 -3.86 12.66 33.61
N GLU A 837 -3.88 11.94 34.73
CA GLU A 837 -2.67 11.48 35.42
C GLU A 837 -1.92 10.41 34.61
N GLU A 838 -2.61 9.35 34.12
CA GLU A 838 -1.96 8.24 33.42
C GLU A 838 -1.49 8.65 32.01
N MET A 839 -2.22 9.52 31.33
CA MET A 839 -1.77 10.08 30.04
C MET A 839 -0.56 11.03 30.25
N ALA A 840 -0.61 11.91 31.23
CA ALA A 840 0.51 12.82 31.51
C ALA A 840 1.78 12.08 31.97
N ASN A 841 1.64 10.96 32.67
CA ASN A 841 2.75 10.18 33.22
C ASN A 841 3.15 8.97 32.39
N ALA A 842 2.55 8.79 31.18
CA ALA A 842 2.88 7.66 30.31
C ALA A 842 4.37 7.62 29.91
N VAL A 843 4.99 8.79 29.80
CA VAL A 843 6.43 8.92 29.51
C VAL A 843 7.00 10.17 30.18
N GLN A 844 8.29 10.12 30.52
CA GLN A 844 9.04 11.29 30.99
C GLN A 844 9.83 11.91 29.82
N LEU A 845 9.40 13.09 29.36
CA LEU A 845 10.11 13.89 28.35
C LEU A 845 10.79 15.12 29.01
N SER A 846 11.59 15.84 28.24
CA SER A 846 12.17 17.12 28.64
C SER A 846 11.12 18.26 28.79
N VAL A 847 9.90 18.01 28.35
CA VAL A 847 8.75 18.90 28.44
C VAL A 847 7.58 18.16 29.11
N PRO A 848 6.71 18.85 29.87
CA PRO A 848 5.56 18.20 30.47
C PRO A 848 4.62 17.64 29.40
N MET A 849 4.07 16.46 29.64
CA MET A 849 2.97 15.91 28.88
C MET A 849 1.66 16.36 29.54
N LEU A 850 0.73 16.87 28.76
CA LEU A 850 -0.55 17.37 29.28
C LEU A 850 -1.70 16.69 28.53
N ALA A 851 -2.70 16.27 29.29
CA ALA A 851 -3.96 15.78 28.78
C ALA A 851 -5.09 16.52 29.51
N GLU A 852 -6.14 16.87 28.77
CA GLU A 852 -7.31 17.56 29.32
C GLU A 852 -8.52 16.65 29.15
N ALA A 853 -9.26 16.42 30.24
CA ALA A 853 -10.41 15.53 30.24
C ALA A 853 -11.73 16.29 30.40
N GLY A 854 -12.70 15.98 29.50
CA GLY A 854 -14.07 16.44 29.59
C GLY A 854 -15.04 15.26 29.77
N SER A 855 -16.30 15.55 30.17
CA SER A 855 -17.34 14.49 30.25
C SER A 855 -18.67 14.96 29.73
N GLY A 856 -19.48 13.99 29.24
CA GLY A 856 -20.80 14.29 28.73
C GLY A 856 -21.61 13.04 28.42
N LYS A 857 -22.88 13.19 28.10
CA LYS A 857 -23.76 12.06 27.70
C LYS A 857 -23.51 11.61 26.27
N SER A 858 -22.81 12.38 25.47
CA SER A 858 -22.39 12.02 24.12
C SER A 858 -20.92 12.42 23.89
N TRP A 859 -20.28 11.83 22.90
CA TRP A 859 -18.92 12.17 22.52
C TRP A 859 -18.79 13.67 22.17
N TYR A 860 -19.81 14.25 21.53
CA TYR A 860 -19.86 15.68 21.26
C TYR A 860 -19.76 16.54 22.52
N GLN A 861 -20.52 16.16 23.58
CA GLN A 861 -20.52 16.90 24.84
C GLN A 861 -19.24 16.67 25.65
N ALA A 862 -18.69 15.47 25.61
CA ALA A 862 -17.47 15.13 26.34
C ALA A 862 -16.25 15.87 25.79
N LYS A 863 -16.22 16.15 24.49
CA LYS A 863 -15.11 16.88 23.83
C LYS A 863 -15.12 18.40 24.11
N GLY A 864 -16.24 18.99 24.46
CA GLY A 864 -16.42 20.43 24.70
C GLY A 864 -16.84 21.23 23.47
#